data_993581f4cf0cb4e3688f382b8818b08d
#
_entry.id   993581f4cf0cb4e3688f382b8818b08d
#
_cell.length_a   1.000
_cell.length_b   1.000
_cell.length_c   1.000
_cell.angle_alpha   90.00
_cell.angle_beta   90.00
_cell.angle_gamma   90.00
#
_symmetry.space_group_name_H-M   'P 1'
#
loop_
_entity.id
_entity.type
_entity.pdbx_description
1 polymer ?
#
loop_
_entity_poly.entity_id
_entity_poly.type
_entity_poly.pdbx_seq_one_letter_code
_entity_poly.pdbx_strand_id
1 'polypeptide(L)'
;MNYINQNLLCIPIKLEYDNKKIFKPLVEFKNIKSIIDLENSINDKFNCSIEEFYSKNSNYALLTGKVNNITVLDIDNVTQFEKLLKELNIENNFEVKTITNNGYHLYFQYEPELITKSNYLNIKLDVRNDGGLITIPPSSYEKDGVRVEYVFEDGLEVENIKKIKTIGKIDNKLKEYLLKDLKPMSSLNKIPEKKIVKKDILFLNEKLNNINELLLPINDKLSDYNLLFQVISSVKKYLNCHDKGLELLINIFENHNYSDEIEILWTRVDLEKSGDLNKLIEIVNNIKINSEYLYDNIDNKQLYQYCKMNNINDIMCYLNKYYCIITSSNTGKVLYCEKTYKEGKLFNLQIITTKENFVNKIPSSCCICIDEEKKKYQPVLLYWLTSIHRKEYRDIEFEPNSKSKNKLNLFLGFNQLLIKNYKVDELIIVNILYHLKHIICNNNNEVYEFMLNWLAHIFQKPNERMGIAILCKSDQGTGKNLFFEKFIGDNLIGTHSACLEASQVVGKFNSLLNDKIYIVINEIEAEGELIKTSNKMKALITDKTQKLEKKGVDAIQINNYCNYVLLTNNNNVIKVEEGDRRYLCLEASSNKRGDSIYYKNLAKDVQDIKIGECFFHMLMKRDLSGFNPNSNNVIPMTEYKKELIYISKPKIKKWFEEYIDYQRKGTKLEYTIKIRELYQKFRESEYYNNSGFDTFQLQIERYNLKKLNGCYKYRIDDVY
;
A
#
# COMPACT_ATOMS: atom_id res chain seq x y z
N MET A 1 20.33 -24.00 -20.96
CA MET A 1 19.14 -23.64 -21.80
C MET A 1 18.06 -24.72 -21.83
N ASN A 2 18.35 -26.02 -21.95
CA ASN A 2 17.31 -27.07 -22.01
C ASN A 2 16.31 -27.03 -20.84
N TYR A 3 16.75 -26.77 -19.63
CA TYR A 3 15.88 -26.66 -18.43
C TYR A 3 14.97 -25.43 -18.49
N ILE A 4 15.53 -24.26 -18.84
CA ILE A 4 14.75 -23.01 -18.99
C ILE A 4 13.69 -23.13 -20.07
N ASN A 5 14.01 -23.77 -21.21
CA ASN A 5 13.07 -24.03 -22.29
C ASN A 5 11.91 -24.95 -21.87
N GLN A 6 12.08 -25.72 -20.80
CA GLN A 6 11.02 -26.50 -20.16
C GLN A 6 10.37 -25.78 -18.97
N ASN A 7 10.60 -24.48 -18.78
CA ASN A 7 10.14 -23.69 -17.63
C ASN A 7 10.56 -24.26 -16.27
N LEU A 8 11.78 -24.83 -16.20
CA LEU A 8 12.41 -25.28 -14.97
C LEU A 8 13.41 -24.22 -14.53
N LEU A 9 13.24 -23.67 -13.34
CA LEU A 9 14.12 -22.64 -12.79
C LEU A 9 15.40 -23.31 -12.30
N CYS A 10 16.49 -23.10 -13.02
CA CYS A 10 17.83 -23.50 -12.61
C CYS A 10 18.75 -22.28 -12.67
N ILE A 11 19.78 -22.27 -11.83
CA ILE A 11 20.72 -21.16 -11.72
C ILE A 11 22.14 -21.64 -12.02
N PRO A 12 22.97 -20.84 -12.66
CA PRO A 12 24.38 -21.12 -12.78
C PRO A 12 25.08 -21.10 -11.44
N ILE A 13 26.01 -22.04 -11.27
CA ILE A 13 26.79 -22.20 -10.05
C ILE A 13 28.29 -22.26 -10.36
N LYS A 14 29.09 -21.82 -9.40
CA LYS A 14 30.51 -22.14 -9.34
C LYS A 14 30.67 -23.49 -8.64
N LEU A 15 31.24 -24.48 -9.33
CA LEU A 15 31.45 -25.81 -8.85
C LEU A 15 32.95 -26.17 -8.99
N GLU A 16 33.64 -26.26 -7.89
CA GLU A 16 35.08 -26.52 -7.83
C GLU A 16 35.40 -27.51 -6.69
N TYR A 17 36.59 -28.06 -6.71
CA TYR A 17 37.10 -28.91 -5.63
C TYR A 17 38.47 -28.41 -5.17
N ASP A 18 38.56 -28.03 -3.88
CA ASP A 18 39.79 -27.67 -3.20
C ASP A 18 39.73 -28.25 -1.80
N ASN A 19 40.32 -29.43 -1.60
CA ASN A 19 40.19 -30.26 -0.41
C ASN A 19 38.75 -30.64 -0.02
N LYS A 20 37.77 -29.91 -0.47
CA LYS A 20 36.34 -30.16 -0.38
C LYS A 20 35.60 -29.55 -1.60
N LYS A 21 34.46 -30.13 -1.91
CA LYS A 21 33.58 -29.60 -2.96
C LYS A 21 33.11 -28.19 -2.57
N ILE A 22 33.39 -27.22 -3.43
CA ILE A 22 32.91 -25.83 -3.31
C ILE A 22 31.70 -25.68 -4.24
N PHE A 23 30.55 -25.38 -3.64
CA PHE A 23 29.29 -25.10 -4.32
C PHE A 23 28.86 -23.67 -3.99
N LYS A 24 28.80 -22.79 -5.01
CA LYS A 24 28.42 -21.40 -4.81
C LYS A 24 27.47 -20.93 -5.93
N PRO A 25 26.22 -20.57 -5.62
CA PRO A 25 25.33 -19.93 -6.58
C PRO A 25 25.91 -18.62 -7.10
N LEU A 26 25.81 -18.38 -8.41
CA LEU A 26 26.30 -17.15 -9.03
C LEU A 26 25.31 -16.00 -8.89
N VAL A 27 24.02 -16.29 -8.67
CA VAL A 27 22.95 -15.31 -8.39
C VAL A 27 22.28 -15.63 -7.05
N GLU A 28 21.67 -14.63 -6.43
CA GLU A 28 20.82 -14.87 -5.26
C GLU A 28 19.52 -15.56 -5.70
N PHE A 29 19.18 -16.68 -5.09
CA PHE A 29 18.09 -17.54 -5.55
C PHE A 29 16.85 -17.56 -4.65
N LYS A 30 16.96 -17.09 -3.40
CA LYS A 30 15.86 -17.14 -2.43
C LYS A 30 14.58 -16.41 -2.88
N ASN A 31 14.74 -15.38 -3.71
CA ASN A 31 13.64 -14.56 -4.21
C ASN A 31 13.21 -14.89 -5.65
N ILE A 32 13.85 -15.89 -6.29
CA ILE A 32 13.53 -16.29 -7.66
C ILE A 32 12.31 -17.21 -7.64
N LYS A 33 11.19 -16.75 -8.19
CA LYS A 33 9.92 -17.48 -8.30
C LYS A 33 9.47 -17.67 -9.75
N SER A 34 10.13 -17.00 -10.70
CA SER A 34 9.82 -17.06 -12.12
C SER A 34 11.07 -16.90 -12.97
N ILE A 35 10.98 -17.22 -14.27
CA ILE A 35 12.05 -16.97 -15.26
C ILE A 35 12.36 -15.47 -15.33
N ILE A 36 11.36 -14.61 -15.20
CA ILE A 36 11.54 -13.15 -15.22
C ILE A 36 12.37 -12.69 -14.02
N ASP A 37 12.13 -13.22 -12.83
CA ASP A 37 12.94 -12.90 -11.65
C ASP A 37 14.39 -13.31 -11.83
N LEU A 38 14.61 -14.48 -12.45
CA LEU A 38 15.94 -14.99 -12.76
C LEU A 38 16.66 -14.11 -13.80
N GLU A 39 15.96 -13.73 -14.86
CA GLU A 39 16.49 -12.85 -15.91
C GLU A 39 16.87 -11.46 -15.35
N ASN A 40 16.00 -10.85 -14.53
CA ASN A 40 16.29 -9.60 -13.86
C ASN A 40 17.51 -9.74 -12.94
N SER A 41 17.62 -10.80 -12.15
CA SER A 41 18.74 -11.04 -11.24
C SER A 41 20.07 -11.25 -11.97
N ILE A 42 20.03 -11.87 -13.16
CA ILE A 42 21.20 -12.03 -14.03
C ILE A 42 21.58 -10.68 -14.66
N ASN A 43 20.61 -9.96 -15.22
CA ASN A 43 20.84 -8.68 -15.86
C ASN A 43 21.39 -7.64 -14.85
N ASP A 44 20.81 -7.55 -13.65
CA ASP A 44 21.24 -6.62 -12.61
C ASP A 44 22.69 -6.87 -12.15
N LYS A 45 23.11 -8.13 -12.11
CA LYS A 45 24.43 -8.51 -11.59
C LYS A 45 25.51 -8.60 -12.65
N PHE A 46 25.15 -9.02 -13.86
CA PHE A 46 26.12 -9.35 -14.92
C PHE A 46 25.93 -8.52 -16.19
N ASN A 47 24.86 -7.72 -16.28
CA ASN A 47 24.51 -6.86 -17.41
C ASN A 47 24.51 -7.63 -18.77
N CYS A 48 23.91 -8.81 -18.78
CA CYS A 48 23.77 -9.65 -19.97
C CYS A 48 22.41 -10.34 -19.98
N SER A 49 22.01 -10.89 -21.15
CA SER A 49 20.77 -11.67 -21.27
C SER A 49 20.91 -13.05 -20.59
N ILE A 50 19.77 -13.70 -20.34
CA ILE A 50 19.74 -15.04 -19.76
C ILE A 50 20.43 -16.04 -20.71
N GLU A 51 20.22 -15.95 -22.03
CA GLU A 51 20.84 -16.78 -23.04
C GLU A 51 22.37 -16.63 -23.04
N GLU A 52 22.85 -15.40 -23.02
CA GLU A 52 24.27 -15.09 -22.99
C GLU A 52 24.93 -15.62 -21.73
N PHE A 53 24.26 -15.47 -20.58
CA PHE A 53 24.77 -15.93 -19.32
C PHE A 53 24.91 -17.46 -19.25
N TYR A 54 23.88 -18.18 -19.74
CA TYR A 54 23.90 -19.64 -19.81
C TYR A 54 24.88 -20.19 -20.84
N SER A 55 25.18 -19.45 -21.90
CA SER A 55 26.20 -19.86 -22.87
C SER A 55 27.62 -19.83 -22.31
N LYS A 56 27.86 -18.97 -21.34
CA LYS A 56 29.19 -18.79 -20.70
C LYS A 56 29.42 -19.71 -19.48
N ASN A 57 28.38 -20.36 -18.96
CA ASN A 57 28.44 -21.19 -17.77
C ASN A 57 28.04 -22.63 -18.12
N SER A 58 28.75 -23.61 -17.55
CA SER A 58 28.53 -25.05 -17.79
C SER A 58 27.95 -25.79 -16.59
N ASN A 59 27.91 -25.15 -15.41
CA ASN A 59 27.46 -25.78 -14.18
C ASN A 59 26.17 -25.13 -13.66
N TYR A 60 25.19 -25.95 -13.32
CA TYR A 60 23.86 -25.51 -12.95
C TYR A 60 23.33 -26.23 -11.71
N ALA A 61 22.46 -25.54 -10.97
CA ALA A 61 21.64 -26.11 -9.92
C ALA A 61 20.16 -25.82 -10.17
N LEU A 62 19.31 -26.83 -9.98
CA LEU A 62 17.86 -26.72 -10.05
C LEU A 62 17.31 -26.24 -8.71
N LEU A 63 16.41 -25.27 -8.73
CA LEU A 63 15.66 -24.87 -7.55
C LEU A 63 14.63 -25.98 -7.24
N THR A 64 14.58 -26.41 -5.99
CA THR A 64 13.63 -27.44 -5.54
C THR A 64 12.47 -26.80 -4.75
N GLY A 65 11.43 -27.57 -4.50
CA GLY A 65 10.22 -27.16 -3.79
C GLY A 65 9.11 -26.68 -4.72
N LYS A 66 8.20 -25.90 -4.17
CA LYS A 66 6.99 -25.40 -4.85
C LYS A 66 7.30 -24.64 -6.14
N VAL A 67 8.45 -23.98 -6.20
CA VAL A 67 8.84 -23.13 -7.35
C VAL A 67 8.94 -23.90 -8.68
N ASN A 68 9.47 -25.10 -8.65
CA ASN A 68 9.55 -26.02 -9.81
C ASN A 68 8.60 -27.22 -9.68
N ASN A 69 7.83 -27.29 -8.60
CA ASN A 69 6.97 -28.43 -8.26
C ASN A 69 7.74 -29.75 -8.08
N ILE A 70 8.94 -29.69 -7.45
CA ILE A 70 9.90 -30.83 -7.37
C ILE A 70 10.45 -30.97 -5.97
N THR A 71 10.47 -32.22 -5.46
CA THR A 71 11.23 -32.68 -4.30
C THR A 71 12.35 -33.60 -4.77
N VAL A 72 13.56 -33.45 -4.26
CA VAL A 72 14.70 -34.28 -4.62
C VAL A 72 15.30 -34.94 -3.38
N LEU A 73 15.58 -36.25 -3.50
CA LEU A 73 16.39 -36.99 -2.55
C LEU A 73 17.83 -37.10 -3.07
N ASP A 74 18.78 -36.58 -2.31
CA ASP A 74 20.22 -36.65 -2.59
C ASP A 74 20.81 -37.73 -1.71
N ILE A 75 21.25 -38.85 -2.32
CA ILE A 75 21.65 -40.09 -1.67
C ILE A 75 23.17 -40.24 -1.79
N ASP A 76 23.92 -39.95 -0.73
CA ASP A 76 25.37 -40.15 -0.67
C ASP A 76 25.77 -41.52 -0.10
N ASN A 77 24.86 -42.28 0.51
CA ASN A 77 25.09 -43.63 0.99
C ASN A 77 24.12 -44.63 0.35
N VAL A 78 24.50 -45.06 -0.86
CA VAL A 78 23.69 -45.96 -1.68
C VAL A 78 23.35 -47.26 -0.94
N THR A 79 24.31 -47.91 -0.28
CA THR A 79 24.11 -49.19 0.42
C THR A 79 23.05 -49.10 1.51
N GLN A 80 23.08 -48.03 2.31
CA GLN A 80 22.11 -47.86 3.39
C GLN A 80 20.73 -47.52 2.83
N PHE A 81 20.66 -46.71 1.77
CA PHE A 81 19.39 -46.37 1.13
C PHE A 81 18.75 -47.61 0.45
N GLU A 82 19.53 -48.45 -0.25
CA GLU A 82 19.02 -49.70 -0.84
C GLU A 82 18.52 -50.68 0.21
N LYS A 83 19.20 -50.73 1.36
CA LYS A 83 18.72 -51.52 2.50
C LYS A 83 17.39 -51.02 3.00
N LEU A 84 17.22 -49.69 3.11
CA LEU A 84 15.99 -49.05 3.48
C LEU A 84 14.85 -49.38 2.48
N LEU A 85 15.12 -49.30 1.18
CA LEU A 85 14.13 -49.63 0.16
C LEU A 85 13.64 -51.09 0.27
N LYS A 86 14.56 -52.03 0.56
CA LYS A 86 14.24 -53.45 0.81
C LYS A 86 13.41 -53.63 2.07
N GLU A 87 13.73 -52.92 3.16
CA GLU A 87 12.96 -52.96 4.40
C GLU A 87 11.53 -52.42 4.22
N LEU A 88 11.35 -51.40 3.34
CA LEU A 88 10.06 -50.82 3.01
C LEU A 88 9.30 -51.60 1.92
N ASN A 89 9.92 -52.61 1.31
CA ASN A 89 9.42 -53.36 0.17
C ASN A 89 9.06 -52.43 -1.01
N ILE A 90 10.04 -51.57 -1.41
CA ILE A 90 9.97 -50.64 -2.52
C ILE A 90 10.99 -51.07 -3.56
N GLU A 91 10.57 -51.13 -4.83
CA GLU A 91 11.45 -51.42 -5.94
C GLU A 91 12.38 -50.23 -6.23
N ASN A 92 13.66 -50.48 -6.49
CA ASN A 92 14.65 -49.46 -6.87
C ASN A 92 14.53 -49.11 -8.35
N ASN A 93 13.34 -48.70 -8.78
CA ASN A 93 13.04 -48.31 -10.16
C ASN A 93 12.39 -46.92 -10.17
N PHE A 94 13.21 -45.88 -10.29
CA PHE A 94 12.79 -44.50 -10.23
C PHE A 94 12.78 -43.87 -11.64
N GLU A 95 11.79 -43.03 -11.92
CA GLU A 95 11.57 -42.45 -13.26
C GLU A 95 12.71 -41.60 -13.79
N VAL A 96 13.37 -40.82 -12.89
CA VAL A 96 14.52 -39.98 -13.23
C VAL A 96 15.56 -40.08 -12.11
N LYS A 97 16.80 -40.40 -12.51
CA LYS A 97 17.94 -40.57 -11.61
C LYS A 97 19.17 -39.89 -12.21
N THR A 98 19.80 -39.00 -11.44
CA THR A 98 21.10 -38.39 -11.78
C THR A 98 22.21 -39.08 -11.00
N ILE A 99 23.23 -39.59 -11.66
CA ILE A 99 24.41 -40.18 -11.05
C ILE A 99 25.34 -39.06 -10.61
N THR A 100 25.87 -39.17 -9.38
CA THR A 100 26.83 -38.25 -8.78
C THR A 100 28.13 -38.95 -8.45
N ASN A 101 29.13 -38.24 -7.88
CA ASN A 101 30.41 -38.85 -7.49
C ASN A 101 30.26 -39.95 -6.42
N ASN A 102 29.34 -39.77 -5.47
CA ASN A 102 29.24 -40.68 -4.31
C ASN A 102 27.90 -41.45 -4.28
N GLY A 103 26.95 -41.12 -5.14
CA GLY A 103 25.65 -41.72 -5.11
C GLY A 103 24.75 -41.20 -6.25
N TYR A 104 23.55 -40.78 -5.94
CA TYR A 104 22.62 -40.30 -6.96
C TYR A 104 21.52 -39.42 -6.39
N HIS A 105 20.90 -38.60 -7.27
CA HIS A 105 19.70 -37.82 -7.00
C HIS A 105 18.47 -38.51 -7.57
N LEU A 106 17.38 -38.58 -6.79
CA LEU A 106 16.07 -39.04 -7.20
C LEU A 106 15.10 -37.89 -7.19
N TYR A 107 14.31 -37.74 -8.25
CA TYR A 107 13.36 -36.65 -8.43
C TYR A 107 11.95 -37.15 -8.21
N PHE A 108 11.10 -36.32 -7.60
CA PHE A 108 9.68 -36.57 -7.32
C PHE A 108 8.87 -35.29 -7.46
N GLN A 109 7.57 -35.43 -7.69
CA GLN A 109 6.64 -34.30 -7.57
C GLN A 109 6.76 -33.68 -6.18
N TYR A 110 6.60 -32.36 -6.11
CA TYR A 110 6.68 -31.60 -4.87
C TYR A 110 5.82 -32.21 -3.74
N GLU A 111 6.44 -32.45 -2.61
CA GLU A 111 5.80 -33.01 -1.44
C GLU A 111 5.85 -31.99 -0.29
N PRO A 112 4.74 -31.28 -0.02
CA PRO A 112 4.71 -30.16 0.94
C PRO A 112 5.01 -30.57 2.38
N GLU A 113 4.82 -31.83 2.74
CA GLU A 113 5.08 -32.31 4.09
C GLU A 113 6.58 -32.59 4.36
N LEU A 114 7.41 -32.68 3.32
CA LEU A 114 8.84 -32.83 3.47
C LEU A 114 9.53 -31.47 3.49
N ILE A 115 10.65 -31.37 4.19
CA ILE A 115 11.43 -30.13 4.29
C ILE A 115 12.84 -30.34 3.76
N THR A 116 13.50 -29.27 3.31
CA THR A 116 14.92 -29.27 2.99
C THR A 116 15.73 -29.52 4.26
N LYS A 117 16.35 -30.68 4.34
CA LYS A 117 17.15 -31.10 5.48
C LYS A 117 18.25 -32.07 5.02
N SER A 118 19.44 -31.98 5.61
CA SER A 118 20.54 -32.86 5.34
C SER A 118 20.63 -34.01 6.37
N ASN A 119 21.20 -35.14 5.94
CA ASN A 119 21.46 -36.33 6.75
C ASN A 119 20.20 -36.88 7.46
N TYR A 120 19.11 -37.03 6.70
CA TYR A 120 17.92 -37.70 7.21
C TYR A 120 18.27 -39.08 7.76
N LEU A 121 17.69 -39.41 8.93
CA LEU A 121 17.81 -40.71 9.59
C LEU A 121 19.28 -41.15 9.81
N ASN A 122 20.23 -40.22 9.76
CA ASN A 122 21.68 -40.48 9.88
C ASN A 122 22.25 -41.45 8.81
N ILE A 123 21.62 -41.55 7.64
CA ILE A 123 22.07 -42.42 6.55
C ILE A 123 22.67 -41.66 5.36
N LYS A 124 23.11 -40.42 5.55
CA LYS A 124 23.61 -39.52 4.49
C LYS A 124 22.66 -39.41 3.31
N LEU A 125 21.40 -39.19 3.61
CA LEU A 125 20.33 -38.86 2.69
C LEU A 125 19.88 -37.42 2.96
N ASP A 126 19.97 -36.57 1.94
CA ASP A 126 19.51 -35.19 2.01
C ASP A 126 18.17 -35.06 1.27
N VAL A 127 17.22 -34.36 1.85
CA VAL A 127 15.99 -33.95 1.17
C VAL A 127 16.16 -32.50 0.72
N ARG A 128 15.97 -32.24 -0.57
CA ARG A 128 15.93 -30.90 -1.15
C ARG A 128 14.50 -30.60 -1.57
N ASN A 129 13.88 -29.67 -0.86
CA ASN A 129 12.50 -29.23 -1.07
C ASN A 129 12.48 -27.68 -1.08
N ASP A 130 11.50 -27.02 -0.47
CA ASP A 130 11.38 -25.57 -0.50
C ASP A 130 12.71 -24.88 -0.08
N GLY A 131 13.14 -23.92 -0.91
CA GLY A 131 14.37 -23.18 -0.72
C GLY A 131 15.65 -23.98 -0.93
N GLY A 132 15.56 -25.21 -1.45
CA GLY A 132 16.70 -26.07 -1.74
C GLY A 132 17.27 -25.85 -3.15
N LEU A 133 18.53 -26.30 -3.32
CA LEU A 133 19.23 -26.35 -4.60
C LEU A 133 19.86 -27.73 -4.77
N ILE A 134 19.80 -28.26 -5.99
CA ILE A 134 20.44 -29.52 -6.35
C ILE A 134 21.24 -29.38 -7.65
N THR A 135 22.48 -29.83 -7.66
CA THR A 135 23.33 -29.85 -8.87
C THR A 135 22.74 -30.81 -9.91
N ILE A 136 22.65 -30.37 -11.15
CA ILE A 136 22.02 -31.11 -12.25
C ILE A 136 22.97 -31.30 -13.44
N PRO A 137 22.75 -32.31 -14.29
CA PRO A 137 23.47 -32.45 -15.57
C PRO A 137 23.31 -31.18 -16.46
N PRO A 138 24.34 -30.80 -17.24
CA PRO A 138 25.63 -31.46 -17.47
C PRO A 138 26.77 -30.94 -16.57
N SER A 139 26.46 -30.55 -15.32
CA SER A 139 27.45 -29.99 -14.41
C SER A 139 28.64 -30.95 -14.17
N SER A 140 29.85 -30.39 -14.06
CA SER A 140 31.05 -31.13 -13.82
C SER A 140 32.10 -30.33 -13.04
N TYR A 141 33.05 -30.99 -12.38
CA TYR A 141 34.21 -30.40 -11.73
C TYR A 141 35.41 -31.37 -11.74
N GLU A 142 36.60 -30.83 -11.55
CA GLU A 142 37.81 -31.66 -11.42
C GLU A 142 38.08 -32.02 -9.95
N LYS A 143 38.35 -33.26 -9.68
CA LYS A 143 38.75 -33.77 -8.36
C LYS A 143 39.98 -34.66 -8.54
N ASP A 144 41.09 -34.28 -7.93
CA ASP A 144 42.35 -35.05 -7.95
C ASP A 144 42.79 -35.40 -9.40
N GLY A 145 42.59 -34.48 -10.35
CA GLY A 145 42.91 -34.68 -11.77
C GLY A 145 41.91 -35.55 -12.55
N VAL A 146 40.79 -35.94 -11.93
CA VAL A 146 39.73 -36.71 -12.56
C VAL A 146 38.49 -35.82 -12.70
N ARG A 147 37.92 -35.78 -13.91
CA ARG A 147 36.68 -35.06 -14.17
C ARG A 147 35.50 -35.85 -13.61
N VAL A 148 34.76 -35.26 -12.70
CA VAL A 148 33.52 -35.77 -12.11
C VAL A 148 32.34 -35.07 -12.77
N GLU A 149 31.43 -35.83 -13.35
CA GLU A 149 30.29 -35.34 -14.07
C GLU A 149 28.97 -35.76 -13.41
N TYR A 150 27.98 -34.90 -13.48
CA TYR A 150 26.60 -35.25 -13.16
C TYR A 150 25.89 -35.66 -14.46
N VAL A 151 25.42 -36.89 -14.52
CA VAL A 151 24.80 -37.47 -15.71
C VAL A 151 23.50 -38.18 -15.36
N PHE A 152 22.53 -38.16 -16.26
CA PHE A 152 21.34 -39.01 -16.09
C PHE A 152 21.74 -40.47 -16.33
N GLU A 153 21.16 -41.39 -15.55
CA GLU A 153 21.51 -42.82 -15.56
C GLU A 153 21.35 -43.47 -16.96
N ASP A 154 20.33 -43.05 -17.72
CA ASP A 154 20.07 -43.56 -19.09
C ASP A 154 20.76 -42.73 -20.20
N GLY A 155 21.45 -41.66 -19.86
CA GLY A 155 22.13 -40.77 -20.79
C GLY A 155 21.20 -39.88 -21.64
N LEU A 156 19.86 -39.92 -21.43
CA LEU A 156 18.87 -39.22 -22.22
C LEU A 156 18.52 -37.84 -21.64
N GLU A 157 19.44 -36.87 -21.76
CA GLU A 157 19.32 -35.56 -21.13
C GLU A 157 17.98 -34.84 -21.42
N VAL A 158 17.62 -34.69 -22.69
CA VAL A 158 16.42 -33.91 -23.08
C VAL A 158 15.14 -34.60 -22.62
N GLU A 159 15.06 -35.91 -22.67
CA GLU A 159 13.91 -36.70 -22.25
C GLU A 159 13.72 -36.65 -20.72
N ASN A 160 14.81 -36.79 -19.96
CA ASN A 160 14.77 -36.72 -18.53
C ASN A 160 14.39 -35.32 -18.02
N ILE A 161 14.88 -34.25 -18.65
CA ILE A 161 14.45 -32.89 -18.32
C ILE A 161 12.93 -32.71 -18.53
N LYS A 162 12.36 -33.31 -19.58
CA LYS A 162 10.90 -33.30 -19.79
C LYS A 162 10.18 -34.12 -18.72
N LYS A 163 10.68 -35.30 -18.37
CA LYS A 163 10.12 -36.18 -17.34
C LYS A 163 10.12 -35.50 -15.95
N ILE A 164 11.18 -34.77 -15.59
CA ILE A 164 11.24 -34.04 -14.31
C ILE A 164 10.01 -33.16 -14.10
N LYS A 165 9.46 -32.55 -15.15
CA LYS A 165 8.29 -31.68 -15.06
C LYS A 165 6.98 -32.43 -14.76
N THR A 166 6.87 -33.66 -15.19
CA THR A 166 5.67 -34.51 -15.09
C THR A 166 5.85 -35.69 -14.13
N ILE A 167 6.92 -35.65 -13.33
CA ILE A 167 7.34 -36.77 -12.48
C ILE A 167 6.29 -37.15 -11.46
N GLY A 168 6.25 -38.46 -11.13
CA GLY A 168 5.34 -39.01 -10.13
C GLY A 168 5.65 -38.61 -8.70
N LYS A 169 4.69 -38.90 -7.81
CA LYS A 169 4.84 -38.65 -6.37
C LYS A 169 5.82 -39.65 -5.74
N ILE A 170 6.42 -39.25 -4.64
CA ILE A 170 7.19 -40.14 -3.79
C ILE A 170 6.30 -41.27 -3.26
N ASP A 171 6.84 -42.49 -3.18
CA ASP A 171 6.13 -43.62 -2.59
C ASP A 171 5.68 -43.32 -1.14
N ASN A 172 4.42 -43.65 -0.82
CA ASN A 172 3.83 -43.33 0.47
C ASN A 172 4.62 -43.94 1.67
N LYS A 173 5.14 -45.15 1.54
CA LYS A 173 5.90 -45.80 2.62
C LYS A 173 7.22 -45.07 2.83
N LEU A 174 7.92 -44.69 1.75
CA LEU A 174 9.14 -43.88 1.83
C LEU A 174 8.86 -42.51 2.42
N LYS A 175 7.80 -41.83 1.99
CA LYS A 175 7.35 -40.56 2.56
C LYS A 175 7.09 -40.69 4.05
N GLU A 176 6.25 -41.64 4.49
CA GLU A 176 5.94 -41.85 5.90
C GLU A 176 7.20 -42.16 6.73
N TYR A 177 8.14 -42.88 6.14
CA TYR A 177 9.41 -43.17 6.78
C TYR A 177 10.29 -41.93 6.99
N LEU A 178 10.37 -41.07 5.96
CA LEU A 178 11.05 -39.79 6.06
C LEU A 178 10.36 -38.85 7.06
N LEU A 179 9.01 -38.83 7.11
CA LEU A 179 8.27 -38.05 8.08
C LEU A 179 8.48 -38.49 9.54
N LYS A 180 8.85 -39.75 9.80
CA LYS A 180 9.19 -40.19 11.16
C LYS A 180 10.37 -39.45 11.76
N ASP A 181 11.32 -39.02 10.95
CA ASP A 181 12.48 -38.20 11.38
C ASP A 181 12.06 -36.72 11.69
N LEU A 182 10.86 -36.35 11.31
CA LEU A 182 10.25 -35.03 11.58
C LEU A 182 9.29 -35.05 12.77
N LYS A 183 8.78 -36.22 13.18
CA LYS A 183 7.93 -36.34 14.37
C LYS A 183 8.80 -36.24 15.62
N PRO A 184 8.43 -35.41 16.62
CA PRO A 184 9.17 -35.39 17.89
C PRO A 184 9.09 -36.77 18.51
N MET A 185 10.19 -37.21 19.11
CA MET A 185 10.27 -38.42 19.98
C MET A 185 9.40 -38.17 21.22
N SER A 186 8.08 -38.30 21.07
CA SER A 186 7.10 -38.22 22.17
C SER A 186 6.68 -39.59 22.67
N SER A 187 7.69 -40.47 22.90
CA SER A 187 7.45 -41.68 23.68
C SER A 187 8.78 -42.31 24.11
N LEU A 188 9.45 -41.69 25.05
CA LEU A 188 10.31 -42.38 26.03
C LEU A 188 10.84 -41.34 27.03
N ASN A 189 10.36 -41.51 28.23
CA ASN A 189 10.66 -40.86 29.49
C ASN A 189 9.56 -39.92 30.00
N LYS A 190 8.58 -40.55 30.67
CA LYS A 190 7.82 -39.88 31.72
C LYS A 190 8.82 -39.43 32.79
N ILE A 191 9.14 -38.15 32.76
CA ILE A 191 9.74 -37.43 33.89
C ILE A 191 8.67 -37.41 34.99
N PRO A 192 8.97 -37.81 36.25
CA PRO A 192 7.99 -37.83 37.31
C PRO A 192 7.41 -36.42 37.51
N GLU A 193 6.09 -36.32 37.59
CA GLU A 193 5.38 -35.08 37.95
C GLU A 193 5.93 -34.53 39.29
N LYS A 194 6.82 -33.54 39.19
CA LYS A 194 7.12 -32.69 40.33
C LYS A 194 5.87 -31.87 40.63
N LYS A 195 5.34 -32.03 41.83
CA LYS A 195 4.30 -31.16 42.38
C LYS A 195 4.71 -29.69 42.17
N ILE A 196 4.04 -29.02 41.24
CA ILE A 196 4.26 -27.60 40.94
C ILE A 196 3.82 -26.80 42.17
N VAL A 197 4.75 -26.16 42.84
CA VAL A 197 4.51 -25.28 44.00
C VAL A 197 3.89 -23.99 43.48
N LYS A 198 2.91 -23.41 44.20
CA LYS A 198 2.27 -22.12 43.83
C LYS A 198 3.23 -21.01 43.42
N LYS A 199 4.47 -21.03 43.93
CA LYS A 199 5.54 -20.07 43.66
C LYS A 199 6.08 -20.19 42.22
N ASP A 200 6.11 -21.41 41.66
CA ASP A 200 6.59 -21.67 40.31
C ASP A 200 5.58 -21.20 39.25
N ILE A 201 4.28 -21.27 39.55
CA ILE A 201 3.21 -20.77 38.65
C ILE A 201 3.25 -19.23 38.58
N LEU A 202 3.47 -18.54 39.69
CA LEU A 202 3.59 -17.08 39.72
C LEU A 202 4.79 -16.60 38.90
N PHE A 203 5.92 -17.25 39.06
CA PHE A 203 7.14 -16.95 38.32
C PHE A 203 7.03 -17.23 36.82
N LEU A 204 6.32 -18.30 36.44
CA LEU A 204 6.04 -18.60 35.03
C LEU A 204 5.11 -17.55 34.41
N ASN A 205 4.05 -17.16 35.13
CA ASN A 205 3.12 -16.13 34.65
C ASN A 205 3.81 -14.76 34.47
N GLU A 206 4.72 -14.40 35.37
CA GLU A 206 5.54 -13.19 35.25
C GLU A 206 6.43 -13.27 33.98
N LYS A 207 7.08 -14.38 33.73
CA LYS A 207 7.88 -14.60 32.52
C LYS A 207 7.03 -14.51 31.24
N LEU A 208 5.83 -15.09 31.23
CA LEU A 208 4.92 -15.03 30.10
C LEU A 208 4.43 -13.61 29.84
N ASN A 209 4.10 -12.85 30.90
CA ASN A 209 3.71 -11.46 30.76
C ASN A 209 4.83 -10.61 30.18
N ASN A 210 6.09 -10.79 30.66
CA ASN A 210 7.24 -10.07 30.12
C ASN A 210 7.45 -10.33 28.62
N ILE A 211 7.26 -11.57 28.15
CA ILE A 211 7.36 -11.91 26.73
C ILE A 211 6.21 -11.27 25.94
N ASN A 212 4.99 -11.33 26.47
CA ASN A 212 3.83 -10.72 25.83
C ASN A 212 4.02 -9.21 25.64
N GLU A 213 4.46 -8.50 26.67
CA GLU A 213 4.76 -7.07 26.62
C GLU A 213 5.87 -6.73 25.61
N LEU A 214 6.87 -7.61 25.46
CA LEU A 214 7.97 -7.43 24.51
C LEU A 214 7.53 -7.66 23.05
N LEU A 215 6.76 -8.71 22.78
CA LEU A 215 6.46 -9.17 21.42
C LEU A 215 5.20 -8.56 20.82
N LEU A 216 4.17 -8.26 21.61
CA LEU A 216 2.91 -7.72 21.12
C LEU A 216 3.07 -6.45 20.28
N PRO A 217 3.96 -5.48 20.65
CA PRO A 217 4.17 -4.27 19.85
C PRO A 217 4.89 -4.47 18.52
N ILE A 218 5.42 -5.67 18.24
CA ILE A 218 6.22 -5.97 17.06
C ILE A 218 5.70 -7.18 16.26
N ASN A 219 4.57 -7.76 16.64
CA ASN A 219 4.03 -8.97 16.02
C ASN A 219 3.79 -8.84 14.51
N ASP A 220 3.33 -7.67 14.07
CA ASP A 220 3.06 -7.34 12.67
C ASP A 220 4.33 -7.01 11.85
N LYS A 221 5.48 -6.92 12.51
CA LYS A 221 6.76 -6.49 11.92
C LYS A 221 7.75 -7.65 11.68
N LEU A 222 7.39 -8.85 12.10
CA LEU A 222 8.19 -10.05 11.92
C LEU A 222 7.86 -10.72 10.58
N SER A 223 8.36 -10.14 9.48
CA SER A 223 8.17 -10.68 8.13
C SER A 223 9.31 -11.59 7.66
N ASP A 224 10.43 -11.65 8.38
CA ASP A 224 11.60 -12.48 8.07
C ASP A 224 11.55 -13.78 8.87
N TYR A 225 11.54 -14.91 8.15
CA TYR A 225 11.50 -16.25 8.73
C TYR A 225 12.69 -16.54 9.70
N ASN A 226 13.90 -16.06 9.36
CA ASN A 226 15.06 -16.27 10.21
C ASN A 226 14.95 -15.46 11.51
N LEU A 227 14.35 -14.28 11.44
CA LEU A 227 14.13 -13.42 12.59
C LEU A 227 13.06 -14.02 13.50
N LEU A 228 11.97 -14.54 12.93
CA LEU A 228 10.93 -15.26 13.65
C LEU A 228 11.52 -16.49 14.35
N PHE A 229 12.36 -17.26 13.67
CA PHE A 229 13.05 -18.40 14.28
C PHE A 229 13.94 -18.00 15.47
N GLN A 230 14.67 -16.89 15.38
CA GLN A 230 15.49 -16.37 16.48
C GLN A 230 14.63 -15.94 17.67
N VAL A 231 13.47 -15.32 17.44
CA VAL A 231 12.50 -14.95 18.48
C VAL A 231 11.98 -16.21 19.17
N ILE A 232 11.49 -17.18 18.41
CA ILE A 232 10.97 -18.46 18.93
C ILE A 232 12.04 -19.19 19.75
N SER A 233 13.28 -19.24 19.27
CA SER A 233 14.37 -19.91 19.96
C SER A 233 14.73 -19.24 21.29
N SER A 234 14.73 -17.90 21.32
CA SER A 234 15.01 -17.13 22.54
C SER A 234 13.88 -17.28 23.58
N VAL A 235 12.62 -17.29 23.12
CA VAL A 235 11.45 -17.51 23.99
C VAL A 235 11.48 -18.92 24.58
N LYS A 236 11.72 -19.93 23.75
CA LYS A 236 11.79 -21.33 24.19
C LYS A 236 12.87 -21.55 25.25
N LYS A 237 14.04 -20.97 25.07
CA LYS A 237 15.14 -21.03 26.04
C LYS A 237 14.81 -20.29 27.33
N TYR A 238 14.25 -19.07 27.25
CA TYR A 238 13.88 -18.28 28.40
C TYR A 238 12.82 -18.95 29.28
N LEU A 239 11.89 -19.68 28.67
CA LEU A 239 10.82 -20.40 29.37
C LEU A 239 11.18 -21.86 29.68
N ASN A 240 12.41 -22.29 29.46
CA ASN A 240 12.88 -23.67 29.69
C ASN A 240 11.99 -24.71 28.99
N CYS A 241 11.62 -24.48 27.73
CA CYS A 241 10.76 -25.35 26.92
C CYS A 241 9.31 -25.53 27.46
N HIS A 242 8.79 -24.62 28.25
CA HIS A 242 7.43 -24.76 28.79
C HIS A 242 6.37 -24.54 27.70
N ASP A 243 5.40 -25.46 27.56
CA ASP A 243 4.40 -25.48 26.50
C ASP A 243 3.53 -24.22 26.45
N LYS A 244 3.30 -23.55 27.59
CA LYS A 244 2.64 -22.23 27.61
C LYS A 244 3.36 -21.13 26.82
N GLY A 245 4.65 -21.31 26.57
CA GLY A 245 5.42 -20.41 25.70
C GLY A 245 5.05 -20.58 24.23
N LEU A 246 4.77 -21.80 23.82
CA LEU A 246 4.26 -22.11 22.48
C LEU A 246 2.84 -21.54 22.30
N GLU A 247 1.94 -21.78 23.26
CA GLU A 247 0.57 -21.22 23.25
C GLU A 247 0.59 -19.67 23.16
N LEU A 248 1.49 -19.04 23.93
CA LEU A 248 1.65 -17.58 23.89
C LEU A 248 2.09 -17.09 22.50
N LEU A 249 3.09 -17.76 21.89
CA LEU A 249 3.58 -17.38 20.55
C LEU A 249 2.51 -17.57 19.49
N ILE A 250 1.75 -18.67 19.52
CA ILE A 250 0.63 -18.91 18.60
C ILE A 250 -0.39 -17.76 18.72
N ASN A 251 -0.78 -17.38 19.92
CA ASN A 251 -1.74 -16.29 20.14
C ASN A 251 -1.19 -14.91 19.66
N ILE A 252 0.10 -14.62 19.90
CA ILE A 252 0.70 -13.35 19.46
C ILE A 252 0.77 -13.25 17.93
N PHE A 253 1.06 -14.35 17.26
CA PHE A 253 1.29 -14.41 15.82
C PHE A 253 0.15 -15.05 15.03
N GLU A 254 -1.07 -15.13 15.59
CA GLU A 254 -2.24 -15.77 14.97
C GLU A 254 -2.54 -15.27 13.54
N ASN A 255 -2.27 -14.00 13.27
CA ASN A 255 -2.48 -13.38 11.96
C ASN A 255 -1.17 -13.21 11.15
N HIS A 256 -0.08 -13.82 11.57
CA HIS A 256 1.20 -13.69 10.90
C HIS A 256 1.31 -14.70 9.73
N ASN A 257 2.05 -14.36 8.68
CA ASN A 257 2.24 -15.23 7.50
C ASN A 257 2.85 -16.60 7.83
N TYR A 258 3.51 -16.74 8.99
CA TYR A 258 4.19 -17.96 9.45
C TYR A 258 3.54 -18.55 10.71
N SER A 259 2.32 -18.15 11.04
CA SER A 259 1.61 -18.63 12.25
C SER A 259 1.51 -20.17 12.29
N ASP A 260 1.20 -20.77 11.14
CA ASP A 260 1.05 -22.23 11.01
C ASP A 260 2.38 -22.99 11.15
N GLU A 261 3.51 -22.29 11.07
CA GLU A 261 4.86 -22.86 11.18
C GLU A 261 5.45 -22.74 12.60
N ILE A 262 4.83 -21.97 13.49
CA ILE A 262 5.36 -21.71 14.84
C ILE A 262 5.55 -23.01 15.64
N GLU A 263 4.60 -23.93 15.58
CA GLU A 263 4.71 -25.22 16.24
C GLU A 263 5.92 -26.03 15.71
N ILE A 264 6.08 -26.04 14.39
CA ILE A 264 7.17 -26.72 13.71
C ILE A 264 8.52 -26.09 14.10
N LEU A 265 8.58 -24.76 14.09
CA LEU A 265 9.77 -24.02 14.50
C LEU A 265 10.11 -24.24 15.96
N TRP A 266 9.11 -24.25 16.84
CA TRP A 266 9.28 -24.55 18.26
C TRP A 266 9.93 -25.91 18.50
N THR A 267 9.52 -26.95 17.79
CA THR A 267 10.10 -28.28 17.92
C THR A 267 11.56 -28.38 17.45
N ARG A 268 11.94 -27.55 16.47
CA ARG A 268 13.28 -27.55 15.84
C ARG A 268 14.35 -26.77 16.59
N VAL A 269 13.98 -26.00 17.61
CA VAL A 269 14.93 -25.16 18.33
C VAL A 269 15.96 -26.02 19.12
N ASP A 270 17.22 -25.81 18.82
CA ASP A 270 18.38 -26.35 19.60
C ASP A 270 18.70 -25.35 20.72
N LEU A 271 18.47 -25.76 21.96
CA LEU A 271 18.62 -24.88 23.12
C LEU A 271 20.09 -24.50 23.41
N GLU A 272 21.05 -25.30 22.99
CA GLU A 272 22.49 -24.97 23.19
C GLU A 272 22.92 -23.81 22.30
N LYS A 273 22.31 -23.70 21.12
CA LYS A 273 22.57 -22.65 20.12
C LYS A 273 21.57 -21.46 20.19
N SER A 274 20.58 -21.54 21.06
CA SER A 274 19.52 -20.54 21.17
C SER A 274 19.97 -19.32 21.94
N GLY A 275 19.46 -18.16 21.58
CA GLY A 275 19.58 -16.90 22.33
C GLY A 275 18.88 -16.98 23.68
N ASP A 276 19.21 -16.07 24.59
CA ASP A 276 18.53 -15.87 25.88
C ASP A 276 17.60 -14.66 25.82
N LEU A 277 17.10 -14.24 27.00
CA LEU A 277 16.24 -13.05 27.11
C LEU A 277 16.95 -11.78 26.62
N ASN A 278 18.26 -11.64 26.84
CA ASN A 278 19.00 -10.46 26.37
C ASN A 278 19.04 -10.42 24.86
N LYS A 279 19.19 -11.58 24.21
CA LYS A 279 19.12 -11.68 22.74
C LYS A 279 17.73 -11.39 22.21
N LEU A 280 16.67 -11.80 22.91
CA LEU A 280 15.29 -11.44 22.59
C LEU A 280 15.07 -9.94 22.68
N ILE A 281 15.53 -9.30 23.76
CA ILE A 281 15.46 -7.83 23.94
C ILE A 281 16.25 -7.12 22.84
N GLU A 282 17.43 -7.61 22.47
CA GLU A 282 18.22 -7.05 21.37
C GLU A 282 17.46 -7.13 20.04
N ILE A 283 16.86 -8.28 19.73
CA ILE A 283 16.06 -8.48 18.53
C ILE A 283 14.86 -7.53 18.52
N VAL A 284 14.10 -7.47 19.61
CA VAL A 284 12.93 -6.59 19.76
C VAL A 284 13.33 -5.12 19.63
N ASN A 285 14.41 -4.71 20.26
CA ASN A 285 14.91 -3.33 20.14
C ASN A 285 15.38 -3.03 18.73
N ASN A 286 16.04 -3.95 18.04
CA ASN A 286 16.43 -3.79 16.65
C ASN A 286 15.20 -3.69 15.74
N ILE A 287 14.15 -4.48 15.96
CA ILE A 287 12.88 -4.37 15.24
C ILE A 287 12.17 -3.06 15.56
N LYS A 288 12.10 -2.67 16.84
CA LYS A 288 11.53 -1.37 17.23
C LYS A 288 12.31 -0.21 16.61
N ILE A 289 13.64 -0.24 16.70
CA ILE A 289 14.52 0.76 16.06
C ILE A 289 14.30 0.77 14.56
N ASN A 290 14.28 -0.41 13.89
CA ASN A 290 14.04 -0.52 12.46
C ASN A 290 12.58 -0.18 12.08
N SER A 291 11.62 -0.32 12.97
CA SER A 291 10.21 -0.04 12.72
C SER A 291 9.78 1.38 13.08
N GLU A 292 10.47 2.03 14.02
CA GLU A 292 10.42 3.49 14.16
C GLU A 292 11.08 4.18 12.95
N TYR A 293 11.98 3.49 12.24
CA TYR A 293 12.59 3.85 10.95
C TYR A 293 11.99 3.11 9.76
N LEU A 294 10.65 3.00 9.68
CA LEU A 294 9.94 2.72 8.41
C LEU A 294 10.14 3.84 7.39
N TYR A 295 10.83 4.90 7.78
CA TYR A 295 11.31 5.96 6.93
C TYR A 295 12.78 5.67 6.60
N ASP A 296 13.12 5.60 5.34
CA ASP A 296 14.50 5.62 4.83
C ASP A 296 15.14 6.97 5.20
N ASN A 297 15.47 7.13 6.45
CA ASN A 297 16.24 8.26 6.94
C ASN A 297 17.72 8.05 6.63
N ILE A 298 18.49 9.13 6.67
CA ILE A 298 19.93 9.03 6.49
C ILE A 298 20.52 8.07 7.56
N ASP A 299 21.17 7.01 7.11
CA ASP A 299 21.92 6.11 7.99
C ASP A 299 23.29 6.72 8.28
N ASN A 300 23.42 7.35 9.44
CA ASN A 300 24.67 7.96 9.88
C ASN A 300 25.83 6.96 10.01
N LYS A 301 25.54 5.66 10.24
CA LYS A 301 26.60 4.63 10.28
C LYS A 301 27.16 4.36 8.89
N GLN A 302 26.28 4.23 7.89
CA GLN A 302 26.70 4.07 6.50
C GLN A 302 27.43 5.31 6.00
N LEU A 303 26.91 6.50 6.28
CA LEU A 303 27.59 7.75 5.93
C LEU A 303 28.96 7.87 6.59
N TYR A 304 29.08 7.51 7.87
CA TYR A 304 30.36 7.50 8.58
C TYR A 304 31.39 6.56 7.92
N GLN A 305 30.94 5.39 7.42
CA GLN A 305 31.83 4.49 6.68
C GLN A 305 32.33 5.12 5.38
N TYR A 306 31.44 5.77 4.62
CA TYR A 306 31.85 6.51 3.40
C TYR A 306 32.83 7.64 3.72
N CYS A 307 32.62 8.38 4.81
CA CYS A 307 33.55 9.41 5.28
C CYS A 307 34.90 8.83 5.66
N LYS A 308 34.93 7.68 6.36
CA LYS A 308 36.18 6.99 6.75
C LYS A 308 36.99 6.51 5.54
N MET A 309 36.31 6.10 4.47
CA MET A 309 36.94 5.70 3.21
C MET A 309 37.33 6.91 2.34
N ASN A 310 36.94 8.11 2.73
CA ASN A 310 37.10 9.36 1.97
C ASN A 310 36.54 9.27 0.54
N ASN A 311 35.48 8.46 0.34
CA ASN A 311 34.87 8.28 -0.97
C ASN A 311 33.86 9.43 -1.26
N ILE A 312 34.37 10.49 -1.87
CA ILE A 312 33.61 11.70 -2.14
C ILE A 312 32.39 11.44 -3.02
N ASN A 313 32.50 10.57 -4.04
CA ASN A 313 31.40 10.30 -4.95
C ASN A 313 30.22 9.63 -4.23
N ASP A 314 30.47 8.61 -3.42
CA ASP A 314 29.43 7.93 -2.66
C ASP A 314 28.82 8.87 -1.62
N ILE A 315 29.63 9.68 -0.95
CA ILE A 315 29.13 10.70 -0.02
C ILE A 315 28.19 11.68 -0.73
N MET A 316 28.59 12.19 -1.89
CA MET A 316 27.78 13.15 -2.65
C MET A 316 26.48 12.53 -3.16
N CYS A 317 26.53 11.31 -3.71
CA CYS A 317 25.34 10.57 -4.13
C CYS A 317 24.39 10.33 -2.96
N TYR A 318 24.95 9.90 -1.83
CA TYR A 318 24.19 9.63 -0.61
C TYR A 318 23.52 10.89 -0.07
N LEU A 319 24.25 11.99 0.07
CA LEU A 319 23.69 13.25 0.56
C LEU A 319 22.66 13.85 -0.41
N ASN A 320 22.87 13.76 -1.72
CA ASN A 320 21.90 14.21 -2.72
C ASN A 320 20.58 13.44 -2.70
N LYS A 321 20.59 12.18 -2.24
CA LYS A 321 19.37 11.41 -2.01
C LYS A 321 18.54 12.09 -0.92
N TYR A 322 19.13 12.41 0.22
CA TYR A 322 18.41 12.86 1.43
C TYR A 322 18.32 14.39 1.57
N TYR A 323 19.20 15.16 0.95
CA TYR A 323 19.25 16.61 1.11
C TYR A 323 19.14 17.33 -0.23
N CYS A 324 18.58 18.53 -0.18
CA CYS A 324 18.61 19.46 -1.29
C CYS A 324 18.54 20.91 -0.79
N ILE A 325 18.97 21.84 -1.65
CA ILE A 325 18.79 23.27 -1.43
C ILE A 325 17.74 23.79 -2.41
N ILE A 326 16.97 24.77 -1.97
CA ILE A 326 16.03 25.46 -2.84
C ILE A 326 16.40 26.94 -2.78
N THR A 327 16.81 27.49 -3.92
CA THR A 327 17.07 28.91 -4.10
C THR A 327 15.86 29.54 -4.77
N SER A 328 14.87 29.94 -3.94
CA SER A 328 13.63 30.52 -4.48
C SER A 328 13.89 31.83 -5.20
N SER A 329 13.61 31.86 -6.50
CA SER A 329 13.72 33.04 -7.34
C SER A 329 12.73 34.15 -6.93
N ASN A 330 11.62 33.78 -6.27
CA ASN A 330 10.56 34.72 -5.89
C ASN A 330 10.87 35.43 -4.56
N THR A 331 11.58 34.78 -3.65
CA THR A 331 11.83 35.32 -2.31
C THR A 331 13.30 35.67 -2.06
N GLY A 332 14.22 35.26 -2.93
CA GLY A 332 15.67 35.36 -2.73
C GLY A 332 16.22 34.57 -1.55
N LYS A 333 15.36 33.78 -0.88
CA LYS A 333 15.73 32.98 0.30
C LYS A 333 16.26 31.62 -0.11
N VAL A 334 17.30 31.17 0.59
CA VAL A 334 17.82 29.81 0.49
C VAL A 334 17.13 28.96 1.55
N LEU A 335 16.49 27.89 1.11
CA LEU A 335 15.86 26.89 1.99
C LEU A 335 16.69 25.62 1.98
N TYR A 336 16.96 25.07 3.13
CA TYR A 336 17.64 23.79 3.32
C TYR A 336 16.57 22.72 3.53
N CYS A 337 16.65 21.62 2.80
CA CYS A 337 15.60 20.62 2.83
C CYS A 337 16.17 19.23 3.09
N GLU A 338 15.52 18.52 3.99
CA GLU A 338 15.73 17.10 4.25
C GLU A 338 14.56 16.30 3.66
N LYS A 339 14.88 15.27 2.90
CA LYS A 339 13.94 14.35 2.27
C LYS A 339 13.90 13.05 3.07
N THR A 340 12.73 12.63 3.46
CA THR A 340 12.49 11.34 4.11
C THR A 340 11.80 10.40 3.14
N TYR A 341 12.26 9.17 3.05
CA TYR A 341 11.69 8.14 2.18
C TYR A 341 10.97 7.09 3.01
N LYS A 342 9.97 6.45 2.42
CA LYS A 342 9.30 5.27 2.94
C LYS A 342 9.18 4.27 1.80
N GLU A 343 9.72 3.06 1.99
CA GLU A 343 9.72 2.01 0.95
C GLU A 343 10.28 2.51 -0.39
N GLY A 344 11.36 3.29 -0.33
CA GLY A 344 12.01 3.86 -1.51
C GLY A 344 11.31 5.06 -2.16
N LYS A 345 10.09 5.44 -1.70
CA LYS A 345 9.36 6.62 -2.17
C LYS A 345 9.63 7.83 -1.27
N LEU A 346 9.74 9.02 -1.87
CA LEU A 346 9.79 10.26 -1.10
C LEU A 346 8.49 10.41 -0.32
N PHE A 347 8.58 10.41 1.01
CA PHE A 347 7.44 10.45 1.92
C PHE A 347 7.20 11.85 2.48
N ASN A 348 8.27 12.57 2.83
CA ASN A 348 8.17 13.88 3.43
C ASN A 348 9.36 14.75 3.05
N LEU A 349 9.13 16.06 3.09
CA LEU A 349 10.13 17.10 2.89
C LEU A 349 10.11 18.04 4.10
N GLN A 350 11.18 18.03 4.90
CA GLN A 350 11.35 18.96 6.00
C GLN A 350 12.15 20.18 5.55
N ILE A 351 11.57 21.36 5.69
CA ILE A 351 12.26 22.63 5.46
C ILE A 351 12.97 23.07 6.73
N ILE A 352 14.27 23.31 6.64
CA ILE A 352 15.12 23.75 7.73
C ILE A 352 15.47 25.23 7.47
N THR A 353 15.17 26.09 8.42
CA THR A 353 15.18 27.54 8.19
C THR A 353 16.56 28.17 8.28
N THR A 354 17.52 27.53 8.97
CA THR A 354 18.86 28.07 9.15
C THR A 354 19.94 27.10 8.70
N LYS A 355 21.05 27.65 8.19
CA LYS A 355 22.23 26.86 7.78
C LYS A 355 22.83 26.09 8.96
N GLU A 356 22.85 26.68 10.13
CA GLU A 356 23.40 26.08 11.34
C GLU A 356 22.62 24.84 11.75
N ASN A 357 21.28 24.93 11.86
CA ASN A 357 20.42 23.79 12.14
C ASN A 357 20.53 22.70 11.08
N PHE A 358 20.74 23.07 9.84
CA PHE A 358 20.95 22.12 8.76
C PHE A 358 22.26 21.35 8.91
N VAL A 359 23.37 22.05 9.14
CA VAL A 359 24.69 21.41 9.29
C VAL A 359 24.73 20.47 10.49
N ASN A 360 24.02 20.82 11.57
CA ASN A 360 23.94 20.01 12.78
C ASN A 360 23.05 18.76 12.68
N LYS A 361 22.40 18.52 11.53
CA LYS A 361 21.62 17.30 11.29
C LYS A 361 22.47 16.03 11.22
N ILE A 362 23.73 16.15 10.86
CA ILE A 362 24.69 15.03 10.79
C ILE A 362 25.75 15.18 11.88
N PRO A 363 26.06 14.10 12.61
CA PRO A 363 27.11 14.14 13.64
C PRO A 363 28.45 14.68 13.12
N SER A 364 29.13 15.47 13.92
CA SER A 364 30.43 16.06 13.59
C SER A 364 31.54 15.02 13.33
N SER A 365 31.34 13.78 13.78
CA SER A 365 32.19 12.64 13.45
C SER A 365 32.15 12.23 11.98
N CYS A 366 31.07 12.58 11.26
CA CYS A 366 30.99 12.44 9.80
C CYS A 366 31.70 13.60 9.12
N CYS A 367 33.01 13.46 8.90
CA CYS A 367 33.83 14.47 8.26
C CYS A 367 34.67 13.82 7.14
N ILE A 368 35.06 14.64 6.19
CA ILE A 368 35.95 14.25 5.09
C ILE A 368 37.32 14.94 5.22
N CYS A 369 38.32 14.23 4.79
CA CYS A 369 39.67 14.81 4.68
C CYS A 369 39.75 15.67 3.39
N ILE A 370 39.96 16.96 3.57
CA ILE A 370 40.08 17.93 2.45
C ILE A 370 41.53 18.25 2.13
N ASP A 371 42.48 17.89 2.99
CA ASP A 371 43.90 18.06 2.82
C ASP A 371 44.63 16.97 3.63
N GLU A 372 45.15 15.97 2.95
CA GLU A 372 45.79 14.81 3.59
C GLU A 372 47.14 15.20 4.24
N GLU A 373 47.91 16.11 3.64
CA GLU A 373 49.19 16.55 4.16
C GLU A 373 49.04 17.31 5.48
N LYS A 374 48.02 18.16 5.57
CA LYS A 374 47.73 18.97 6.76
C LYS A 374 46.73 18.31 7.71
N LYS A 375 46.26 17.10 7.40
CA LYS A 375 45.24 16.38 8.18
C LYS A 375 44.02 17.27 8.48
N LYS A 376 43.58 18.03 7.48
CA LYS A 376 42.46 18.95 7.61
C LYS A 376 41.14 18.26 7.29
N TYR A 377 40.23 18.24 8.26
CA TYR A 377 38.89 17.64 8.15
C TYR A 377 37.82 18.71 8.12
N GLN A 378 36.72 18.41 7.41
CA GLN A 378 35.55 19.27 7.32
C GLN A 378 34.28 18.45 7.51
N PRO A 379 33.27 18.96 8.29
CA PRO A 379 31.97 18.31 8.40
C PRO A 379 31.35 18.07 7.01
N VAL A 380 30.82 16.88 6.81
CA VAL A 380 30.40 16.40 5.48
C VAL A 380 29.29 17.26 4.86
N LEU A 381 28.31 17.72 5.66
CA LEU A 381 27.28 18.64 5.15
C LEU A 381 27.82 20.02 4.77
N LEU A 382 28.82 20.53 5.50
CA LEU A 382 29.44 21.80 5.15
C LEU A 382 30.21 21.69 3.83
N TYR A 383 30.92 20.58 3.62
CA TYR A 383 31.56 20.28 2.34
C TYR A 383 30.53 20.18 1.20
N TRP A 384 29.44 19.41 1.43
CA TRP A 384 28.35 19.25 0.46
C TRP A 384 27.73 20.60 0.07
N LEU A 385 27.52 21.51 1.04
CA LEU A 385 26.99 22.85 0.78
C LEU A 385 27.83 23.69 -0.14
N THR A 386 29.14 23.49 -0.15
CA THR A 386 30.07 24.22 -1.01
C THR A 386 30.35 23.54 -2.34
N SER A 387 29.91 22.28 -2.49
CA SER A 387 30.15 21.52 -3.72
C SER A 387 29.24 21.98 -4.86
N ILE A 388 29.81 22.04 -6.08
CA ILE A 388 29.05 22.27 -7.33
C ILE A 388 28.13 21.10 -7.68
N HIS A 389 28.35 19.94 -7.10
CA HIS A 389 27.55 18.70 -7.32
C HIS A 389 26.42 18.52 -6.33
N ARG A 390 26.21 19.47 -5.41
CA ARG A 390 25.09 19.44 -4.48
C ARG A 390 23.75 19.47 -5.22
N LYS A 391 22.74 18.79 -4.68
CA LYS A 391 21.40 18.82 -5.25
C LYS A 391 20.73 20.17 -4.96
N GLU A 392 20.44 20.92 -6.00
CA GLU A 392 19.83 22.24 -5.90
C GLU A 392 18.62 22.36 -6.82
N TYR A 393 17.58 23.03 -6.33
CA TYR A 393 16.39 23.38 -7.10
C TYR A 393 16.17 24.90 -7.04
N ARG A 394 15.58 25.46 -8.09
CA ARG A 394 15.28 26.90 -8.17
C ARG A 394 14.00 27.29 -7.48
N ASP A 395 13.09 26.33 -7.26
CA ASP A 395 11.78 26.57 -6.63
C ASP A 395 11.15 25.25 -6.18
N ILE A 396 10.00 25.39 -5.51
CA ILE A 396 9.11 24.27 -5.16
C ILE A 396 7.86 24.36 -6.03
N GLU A 397 7.36 23.24 -6.48
CA GLU A 397 6.07 23.15 -7.16
C GLU A 397 5.26 21.95 -6.64
N PHE A 398 3.95 22.04 -6.78
CA PHE A 398 3.05 20.90 -6.64
C PHE A 398 2.33 20.75 -7.97
N GLU A 399 2.83 19.85 -8.81
CA GLU A 399 2.35 19.65 -10.18
C GLU A 399 2.38 18.17 -10.53
N PRO A 400 1.20 17.49 -10.58
CA PRO A 400 1.15 16.03 -10.77
C PRO A 400 1.84 15.51 -12.02
N ASN A 401 1.90 16.29 -13.09
CA ASN A 401 2.52 15.89 -14.36
C ASN A 401 3.75 16.74 -14.72
N SER A 402 4.42 17.32 -13.72
CA SER A 402 5.60 18.15 -13.98
C SER A 402 6.73 17.36 -14.63
N LYS A 403 7.32 17.97 -15.66
CA LYS A 403 8.56 17.53 -16.29
C LYS A 403 9.76 18.40 -15.89
N SER A 404 9.57 19.33 -14.96
CA SER A 404 10.62 20.26 -14.52
C SER A 404 11.70 19.52 -13.77
N LYS A 405 12.98 19.69 -14.20
CA LYS A 405 14.14 19.16 -13.48
C LYS A 405 14.70 20.18 -12.48
N ASN A 406 14.30 21.45 -12.61
CA ASN A 406 14.85 22.58 -11.84
C ASN A 406 13.98 22.97 -10.64
N LYS A 407 12.80 22.36 -10.49
CA LYS A 407 11.90 22.58 -9.35
C LYS A 407 11.74 21.29 -8.57
N LEU A 408 11.63 21.43 -7.26
CA LEU A 408 11.30 20.29 -6.40
C LEU A 408 9.79 20.08 -6.44
N ASN A 409 9.34 19.00 -7.05
CA ASN A 409 7.92 18.67 -7.09
C ASN A 409 7.50 17.98 -5.79
N LEU A 410 6.48 18.53 -5.12
CA LEU A 410 5.89 17.96 -3.92
C LEU A 410 4.84 16.88 -4.20
N PHE A 411 4.45 16.68 -5.46
CA PHE A 411 3.56 15.57 -5.82
C PHE A 411 4.35 14.25 -5.79
N LEU A 412 4.06 13.42 -4.81
CA LEU A 412 4.77 12.17 -4.53
C LEU A 412 4.11 10.95 -5.20
N GLY A 413 3.03 11.16 -5.97
CA GLY A 413 2.20 10.10 -6.51
C GLY A 413 1.13 9.66 -5.53
N PHE A 414 0.42 8.60 -5.91
CA PHE A 414 -0.61 7.97 -5.08
C PHE A 414 0.01 6.83 -4.25
N ASN A 415 -0.70 6.36 -3.23
CA ASN A 415 -0.27 5.20 -2.45
C ASN A 415 -0.17 3.95 -3.33
N GLN A 416 -1.10 3.79 -4.27
CA GLN A 416 -1.09 2.67 -5.21
C GLN A 416 -0.17 2.94 -6.39
N LEU A 417 0.53 1.89 -6.84
CA LEU A 417 1.41 1.94 -8.00
C LEU A 417 0.70 1.45 -9.25
N LEU A 418 0.97 2.11 -10.37
CA LEU A 418 0.49 1.63 -11.68
C LEU A 418 1.36 0.47 -12.15
N ILE A 419 0.80 -0.74 -12.12
CA ILE A 419 1.45 -1.97 -12.60
C ILE A 419 1.00 -2.23 -14.03
N LYS A 420 1.96 -2.39 -14.94
CA LYS A 420 1.66 -2.78 -16.33
C LYS A 420 1.01 -4.17 -16.35
N ASN A 421 -0.03 -4.32 -17.18
CA ASN A 421 -0.74 -5.59 -17.39
C ASN A 421 -1.39 -6.18 -16.11
N TYR A 422 -1.69 -5.38 -15.10
CA TYR A 422 -2.40 -5.82 -13.91
C TYR A 422 -3.76 -6.45 -14.29
N LYS A 423 -4.04 -7.65 -13.80
CA LYS A 423 -5.34 -8.30 -13.98
C LYS A 423 -6.26 -7.88 -12.85
N VAL A 424 -7.29 -7.10 -13.16
CA VAL A 424 -8.33 -6.73 -12.20
C VAL A 424 -9.16 -7.97 -11.87
N ASP A 425 -9.26 -8.29 -10.59
CA ASP A 425 -10.14 -9.34 -10.07
C ASP A 425 -11.31 -8.67 -9.33
N GLU A 426 -12.46 -8.61 -9.99
CA GLU A 426 -13.65 -7.96 -9.43
C GLU A 426 -14.18 -8.66 -8.17
N LEU A 427 -13.86 -9.94 -7.96
CA LEU A 427 -14.28 -10.67 -6.76
C LEU A 427 -13.60 -10.12 -5.50
N ILE A 428 -12.35 -9.67 -5.63
CA ILE A 428 -11.59 -9.09 -4.49
C ILE A 428 -12.21 -7.77 -4.04
N ILE A 429 -12.73 -6.96 -4.97
CA ILE A 429 -13.28 -5.62 -4.69
C ILE A 429 -14.81 -5.61 -4.57
N VAL A 430 -15.47 -6.77 -4.61
CA VAL A 430 -16.93 -6.87 -4.66
C VAL A 430 -17.62 -6.16 -3.49
N ASN A 431 -17.09 -6.23 -2.28
CA ASN A 431 -17.66 -5.57 -1.11
C ASN A 431 -17.56 -4.04 -1.20
N ILE A 432 -16.45 -3.54 -1.73
CA ILE A 432 -16.26 -2.10 -1.96
C ILE A 432 -17.22 -1.58 -3.03
N LEU A 433 -17.35 -2.31 -4.15
CA LEU A 433 -18.30 -1.97 -5.22
C LEU A 433 -19.75 -2.06 -4.72
N TYR A 434 -20.07 -3.08 -3.92
CA TYR A 434 -21.39 -3.22 -3.29
C TYR A 434 -21.67 -2.02 -2.39
N HIS A 435 -20.74 -1.63 -1.52
CA HIS A 435 -20.89 -0.48 -0.63
C HIS A 435 -21.08 0.82 -1.41
N LEU A 436 -20.27 1.04 -2.44
CA LEU A 436 -20.42 2.23 -3.30
C LEU A 436 -21.79 2.24 -3.99
N LYS A 437 -22.20 1.13 -4.63
CA LYS A 437 -23.42 1.07 -5.41
C LYS A 437 -24.69 1.13 -4.56
N HIS A 438 -24.76 0.25 -3.54
CA HIS A 438 -25.99 0.01 -2.80
C HIS A 438 -26.15 0.90 -1.57
N ILE A 439 -25.05 1.38 -0.99
CA ILE A 439 -25.11 2.24 0.19
C ILE A 439 -24.85 3.69 -0.20
N ILE A 440 -23.69 4.03 -0.73
CA ILE A 440 -23.32 5.41 -1.03
C ILE A 440 -24.20 6.01 -2.16
N CYS A 441 -24.38 5.27 -3.25
CA CYS A 441 -25.20 5.72 -4.39
C CYS A 441 -26.67 5.31 -4.30
N ASN A 442 -27.09 4.68 -3.19
CA ASN A 442 -28.48 4.30 -2.90
C ASN A 442 -29.18 3.58 -4.07
N ASN A 443 -28.51 2.58 -4.69
CA ASN A 443 -28.96 1.83 -5.87
C ASN A 443 -29.20 2.65 -7.15
N ASN A 444 -28.80 3.89 -7.21
CA ASN A 444 -28.93 4.70 -8.42
C ASN A 444 -27.76 4.40 -9.36
N ASN A 445 -28.03 3.74 -10.50
CA ASN A 445 -26.99 3.35 -11.46
C ASN A 445 -26.33 4.55 -12.14
N GLU A 446 -27.08 5.62 -12.45
CA GLU A 446 -26.51 6.82 -13.07
C GLU A 446 -25.52 7.50 -12.12
N VAL A 447 -25.89 7.63 -10.86
CA VAL A 447 -25.02 8.16 -9.80
C VAL A 447 -23.80 7.26 -9.58
N TYR A 448 -23.97 5.94 -9.59
CA TYR A 448 -22.88 4.98 -9.44
C TYR A 448 -21.84 5.10 -10.56
N GLU A 449 -22.28 5.15 -11.82
CA GLU A 449 -21.40 5.33 -12.99
C GLU A 449 -20.70 6.68 -12.96
N PHE A 450 -21.43 7.74 -12.56
CA PHE A 450 -20.82 9.06 -12.38
C PHE A 450 -19.74 9.03 -11.30
N MET A 451 -20.00 8.40 -10.15
CA MET A 451 -19.02 8.27 -9.05
C MET A 451 -17.75 7.52 -9.48
N LEU A 452 -17.89 6.44 -10.24
CA LEU A 452 -16.73 5.72 -10.79
C LEU A 452 -15.93 6.57 -11.78
N ASN A 453 -16.61 7.35 -12.64
CA ASN A 453 -15.95 8.28 -13.57
C ASN A 453 -15.25 9.42 -12.81
N TRP A 454 -15.89 9.96 -11.78
CA TRP A 454 -15.34 11.01 -10.92
C TRP A 454 -14.07 10.54 -10.22
N LEU A 455 -14.08 9.32 -9.63
CA LEU A 455 -12.91 8.72 -8.99
C LEU A 455 -11.81 8.41 -10.02
N ALA A 456 -12.16 7.82 -11.16
CA ALA A 456 -11.20 7.50 -12.22
C ALA A 456 -10.50 8.76 -12.74
N HIS A 457 -11.22 9.88 -12.89
CA HIS A 457 -10.63 11.13 -13.35
C HIS A 457 -9.54 11.64 -12.39
N ILE A 458 -9.74 11.55 -11.06
CA ILE A 458 -8.75 11.98 -10.06
C ILE A 458 -7.42 11.24 -10.27
N PHE A 459 -7.47 9.93 -10.55
CA PHE A 459 -6.29 9.11 -10.71
C PHE A 459 -5.66 9.20 -12.10
N GLN A 460 -6.48 9.24 -13.15
CA GLN A 460 -5.98 9.28 -14.53
C GLN A 460 -5.50 10.68 -14.95
N LYS A 461 -6.11 11.73 -14.38
CA LYS A 461 -5.86 13.14 -14.73
C LYS A 461 -5.62 14.02 -13.48
N PRO A 462 -4.64 13.68 -12.64
CA PRO A 462 -4.43 14.36 -11.35
C PRO A 462 -4.05 15.84 -11.48
N ASN A 463 -3.60 16.28 -12.65
CA ASN A 463 -3.30 17.68 -12.98
C ASN A 463 -4.52 18.46 -13.49
N GLU A 464 -5.68 17.78 -13.67
CA GLU A 464 -6.93 18.39 -14.08
C GLU A 464 -7.92 18.32 -12.93
N ARG A 465 -8.31 19.45 -12.34
CA ARG A 465 -9.35 19.42 -11.34
C ARG A 465 -10.69 19.10 -12.00
N MET A 466 -11.51 18.35 -11.29
CA MET A 466 -12.84 17.97 -11.74
C MET A 466 -13.81 19.18 -11.82
N GLY A 467 -13.71 20.14 -10.89
CA GLY A 467 -14.68 21.23 -10.75
C GLY A 467 -16.04 20.79 -10.22
N ILE A 468 -16.16 19.57 -9.74
CA ILE A 468 -17.36 18.98 -9.15
C ILE A 468 -17.01 18.38 -7.80
N ALA A 469 -17.71 18.79 -6.76
CA ALA A 469 -17.62 18.26 -5.42
C ALA A 469 -18.76 17.28 -5.14
N ILE A 470 -18.48 16.28 -4.30
CA ILE A 470 -19.46 15.32 -3.83
C ILE A 470 -20.00 15.80 -2.48
N LEU A 471 -21.32 15.94 -2.35
CA LEU A 471 -21.99 16.12 -1.07
C LEU A 471 -22.73 14.83 -0.73
N CYS A 472 -22.33 14.17 0.33
CA CYS A 472 -22.94 12.93 0.79
C CYS A 472 -23.61 13.14 2.15
N LYS A 473 -24.92 13.16 2.16
CA LYS A 473 -25.77 13.12 3.35
C LYS A 473 -26.05 11.67 3.72
N SER A 474 -26.04 11.34 5.00
CA SER A 474 -26.50 10.04 5.50
C SER A 474 -26.79 10.08 6.99
N ASP A 475 -27.51 9.10 7.47
CA ASP A 475 -27.55 8.81 8.90
C ASP A 475 -26.16 8.42 9.43
N GLN A 476 -26.00 8.52 10.74
CA GLN A 476 -24.78 8.06 11.40
C GLN A 476 -24.65 6.53 11.30
N GLY A 477 -23.44 6.02 11.05
CA GLY A 477 -23.18 4.59 10.99
C GLY A 477 -23.42 3.93 9.61
N THR A 478 -23.53 4.72 8.52
CA THR A 478 -23.70 4.19 7.14
C THR A 478 -22.38 3.93 6.41
N GLY A 479 -21.21 4.09 7.03
CA GLY A 479 -19.91 3.78 6.45
C GLY A 479 -19.34 4.82 5.47
N LYS A 480 -19.94 6.02 5.37
CA LYS A 480 -19.43 7.09 4.48
C LYS A 480 -17.96 7.43 4.74
N ASN A 481 -17.54 7.55 6.00
CA ASN A 481 -16.15 7.84 6.35
C ASN A 481 -15.21 6.66 6.01
N LEU A 482 -15.66 5.40 6.19
CA LEU A 482 -14.89 4.23 5.77
C LEU A 482 -14.56 4.28 4.28
N PHE A 483 -15.54 4.66 3.44
CA PHE A 483 -15.33 4.73 2.00
C PHE A 483 -14.52 5.97 1.60
N PHE A 484 -14.99 7.19 1.93
CA PHE A 484 -14.38 8.40 1.41
C PHE A 484 -13.06 8.76 2.09
N GLU A 485 -12.97 8.63 3.41
CA GLU A 485 -11.76 8.98 4.16
C GLU A 485 -10.76 7.83 4.15
N LYS A 486 -11.17 6.63 4.65
CA LYS A 486 -10.23 5.53 4.86
C LYS A 486 -9.84 4.83 3.56
N PHE A 487 -10.81 4.50 2.70
CA PHE A 487 -10.50 3.78 1.47
C PHE A 487 -9.93 4.69 0.39
N ILE A 488 -10.68 5.74 -0.03
CA ILE A 488 -10.21 6.62 -1.10
C ILE A 488 -9.06 7.51 -0.61
N GLY A 489 -9.20 8.14 0.56
CA GLY A 489 -8.21 9.06 1.10
C GLY A 489 -6.93 8.36 1.54
N ASP A 490 -7.02 7.47 2.55
CA ASP A 490 -5.83 6.90 3.20
C ASP A 490 -5.22 5.76 2.37
N ASN A 491 -6.05 4.81 1.86
CA ASN A 491 -5.53 3.63 1.15
C ASN A 491 -5.09 3.97 -0.29
N LEU A 492 -5.91 4.70 -1.07
CA LEU A 492 -5.60 4.94 -2.48
C LEU A 492 -4.73 6.18 -2.70
N ILE A 493 -5.13 7.33 -2.17
CA ILE A 493 -4.47 8.63 -2.45
C ILE A 493 -3.27 8.86 -1.55
N GLY A 494 -3.41 8.60 -0.26
CA GLY A 494 -2.33 8.74 0.73
C GLY A 494 -2.00 10.20 1.08
N THR A 495 -0.73 10.58 1.00
CA THR A 495 -0.20 11.88 1.48
C THR A 495 -0.94 13.10 0.90
N HIS A 496 -1.49 12.97 -0.31
CA HIS A 496 -2.20 14.06 -0.99
C HIS A 496 -3.70 14.10 -0.69
N SER A 497 -4.15 13.35 0.31
CA SER A 497 -5.49 13.45 0.91
C SER A 497 -5.46 14.18 2.24
N ALA A 498 -6.60 14.73 2.65
CA ALA A 498 -6.81 15.26 3.99
C ALA A 498 -8.28 15.15 4.39
N CYS A 499 -8.53 14.89 5.67
CA CYS A 499 -9.84 15.01 6.31
C CYS A 499 -9.82 16.25 7.20
N LEU A 500 -10.66 17.22 6.91
CA LEU A 500 -10.62 18.56 7.51
C LEU A 500 -12.03 19.01 7.95
N GLU A 501 -12.08 19.92 8.91
CA GLU A 501 -13.31 20.65 9.25
C GLU A 501 -13.60 21.76 8.23
N ALA A 502 -14.86 22.18 8.14
CA ALA A 502 -15.27 23.27 7.25
C ALA A 502 -14.49 24.57 7.51
N SER A 503 -14.26 24.91 8.79
CA SER A 503 -13.47 26.08 9.22
C SER A 503 -12.04 26.09 8.70
N GLN A 504 -11.40 24.93 8.63
CA GLN A 504 -10.04 24.77 8.13
C GLN A 504 -9.94 24.91 6.62
N VAL A 505 -11.04 24.61 5.88
CA VAL A 505 -11.09 24.71 4.41
C VAL A 505 -11.48 26.13 3.97
N VAL A 506 -12.56 26.68 4.52
CA VAL A 506 -13.05 28.01 4.11
C VAL A 506 -12.59 29.14 5.05
N GLY A 507 -11.85 28.84 6.08
CA GLY A 507 -11.26 29.81 7.00
C GLY A 507 -10.19 30.70 6.36
N LYS A 508 -9.67 31.66 7.13
CA LYS A 508 -8.62 32.58 6.68
C LYS A 508 -7.30 31.85 6.47
N PHE A 509 -6.91 30.99 7.45
CA PHE A 509 -5.67 30.23 7.39
C PHE A 509 -5.96 28.81 6.86
N ASN A 510 -5.62 28.58 5.64
CA ASN A 510 -5.94 27.37 4.89
C ASN A 510 -4.68 26.58 4.41
N SER A 511 -3.58 26.69 5.14
CA SER A 511 -2.31 26.04 4.75
C SER A 511 -2.39 24.51 4.65
N LEU A 512 -3.41 23.88 5.25
CA LEU A 512 -3.66 22.45 5.16
C LEU A 512 -4.13 22.01 3.76
N LEU A 513 -4.55 22.94 2.90
CA LEU A 513 -4.90 22.66 1.50
C LEU A 513 -3.68 22.56 0.59
N ASN A 514 -2.50 22.95 1.10
CA ASN A 514 -1.27 22.85 0.32
C ASN A 514 -0.96 21.39 0.01
N ASP A 515 -0.49 21.10 -1.22
CA ASP A 515 -0.11 19.75 -1.68
C ASP A 515 -1.23 18.69 -1.62
N LYS A 516 -2.50 19.08 -1.63
CA LYS A 516 -3.66 18.18 -1.62
C LYS A 516 -4.34 18.10 -2.98
N ILE A 517 -4.76 16.87 -3.32
CA ILE A 517 -5.60 16.56 -4.49
C ILE A 517 -7.02 16.19 -4.06
N TYR A 518 -7.16 15.67 -2.84
CA TYR A 518 -8.42 15.15 -2.34
C TYR A 518 -8.64 15.60 -0.89
N ILE A 519 -9.80 16.19 -0.65
CA ILE A 519 -10.15 16.71 0.67
C ILE A 519 -11.55 16.22 1.04
N VAL A 520 -11.63 15.55 2.18
CA VAL A 520 -12.89 15.21 2.84
C VAL A 520 -13.19 16.28 3.89
N ILE A 521 -14.34 16.95 3.77
CA ILE A 521 -14.84 17.86 4.79
C ILE A 521 -15.85 17.08 5.60
N ASN A 522 -15.52 16.82 6.87
CA ASN A 522 -16.33 15.98 7.74
C ASN A 522 -17.20 16.80 8.69
N GLU A 523 -18.31 16.19 9.14
CA GLU A 523 -19.22 16.73 10.17
C GLU A 523 -19.73 18.14 9.89
N ILE A 524 -20.26 18.37 8.68
CA ILE A 524 -20.78 19.67 8.32
C ILE A 524 -22.11 19.91 9.05
N GLU A 525 -22.14 20.97 9.85
CA GLU A 525 -23.33 21.39 10.60
C GLU A 525 -24.35 22.10 9.73
N ALA A 526 -25.64 21.95 10.08
CA ALA A 526 -26.72 22.72 9.47
C ALA A 526 -26.56 24.23 9.78
N GLU A 527 -26.80 25.05 8.76
CA GLU A 527 -26.67 26.54 8.85
C GLU A 527 -25.27 27.01 9.27
N GLY A 528 -24.26 26.12 9.18
CA GLY A 528 -22.91 26.35 9.58
C GLY A 528 -22.11 27.27 8.64
N GLU A 529 -20.79 27.23 8.81
CA GLU A 529 -19.84 28.13 8.13
C GLU A 529 -19.86 27.98 6.60
N LEU A 530 -20.17 26.80 6.07
CA LEU A 530 -20.24 26.59 4.60
C LEU A 530 -21.39 27.33 3.93
N ILE A 531 -22.53 27.52 4.60
CA ILE A 531 -23.62 28.35 4.05
C ILE A 531 -23.18 29.80 4.01
N LYS A 532 -22.57 30.31 5.07
CA LYS A 532 -22.07 31.69 5.19
C LYS A 532 -20.95 31.97 4.17
N THR A 533 -20.13 30.98 3.89
CA THR A 533 -18.97 31.09 3.00
C THR A 533 -19.18 30.37 1.66
N SER A 534 -20.43 30.20 1.23
CA SER A 534 -20.77 29.43 0.01
C SER A 534 -20.02 29.90 -1.24
N ASN A 535 -19.80 31.19 -1.39
CA ASN A 535 -19.03 31.74 -2.52
C ASN A 535 -17.56 31.32 -2.46
N LYS A 536 -16.96 31.26 -1.28
CA LYS A 536 -15.57 30.77 -1.12
C LYS A 536 -15.47 29.29 -1.47
N MET A 537 -16.43 28.48 -1.03
CA MET A 537 -16.47 27.06 -1.40
C MET A 537 -16.67 26.87 -2.91
N LYS A 538 -17.57 27.65 -3.53
CA LYS A 538 -17.74 27.65 -4.99
C LYS A 538 -16.42 27.96 -5.71
N ALA A 539 -15.67 28.97 -5.26
CA ALA A 539 -14.36 29.32 -5.82
C ALA A 539 -13.33 28.18 -5.64
N LEU A 540 -13.24 27.59 -4.45
CA LEU A 540 -12.35 26.45 -4.19
C LEU A 540 -12.63 25.26 -5.13
N ILE A 541 -13.90 25.00 -5.46
CA ILE A 541 -14.27 23.92 -6.38
C ILE A 541 -13.93 24.29 -7.83
N THR A 542 -14.09 25.56 -8.25
CA THR A 542 -14.06 25.94 -9.67
C THR A 542 -12.81 26.69 -10.12
N ASP A 543 -12.09 27.38 -9.25
CA ASP A 543 -10.99 28.23 -9.66
C ASP A 543 -9.71 27.43 -9.90
N LYS A 544 -8.98 27.76 -10.97
CA LYS A 544 -7.70 27.10 -11.34
C LYS A 544 -6.60 27.36 -10.33
N THR A 545 -6.70 28.45 -9.58
CA THR A 545 -5.73 28.83 -8.55
C THR A 545 -6.44 29.12 -7.25
N GLN A 546 -5.76 28.95 -6.16
CA GLN A 546 -6.27 29.28 -4.83
C GLN A 546 -5.25 30.10 -4.03
N LYS A 547 -5.75 30.94 -3.15
CA LYS A 547 -4.94 31.70 -2.23
C LYS A 547 -4.65 30.87 -1.00
N LEU A 548 -3.35 30.65 -0.72
CA LEU A 548 -2.89 29.95 0.46
C LEU A 548 -2.35 30.96 1.47
N GLU A 549 -2.91 30.95 2.67
CA GLU A 549 -2.53 31.87 3.74
C GLU A 549 -2.05 31.08 4.97
N LYS A 550 -0.81 31.33 5.39
CA LYS A 550 -0.23 30.77 6.62
C LYS A 550 -0.17 31.87 7.68
N LYS A 551 -0.34 31.50 8.95
CA LYS A 551 -0.23 32.48 10.05
C LYS A 551 1.16 33.11 10.07
N GLY A 552 1.24 34.45 9.97
CA GLY A 552 2.51 35.19 10.01
C GLY A 552 3.33 35.16 8.71
N VAL A 553 2.73 34.69 7.61
CA VAL A 553 3.37 34.68 6.28
C VAL A 553 2.43 35.30 5.26
N ASP A 554 2.97 36.05 4.32
CA ASP A 554 2.18 36.62 3.23
C ASP A 554 1.48 35.53 2.44
N ALA A 555 0.24 35.80 2.03
CA ALA A 555 -0.54 34.87 1.24
C ALA A 555 0.04 34.70 -0.15
N ILE A 556 0.14 33.45 -0.61
CA ILE A 556 0.62 33.11 -1.95
C ILE A 556 -0.51 32.51 -2.79
N GLN A 557 -0.41 32.67 -4.10
CA GLN A 557 -1.30 32.05 -5.06
C GLN A 557 -0.67 30.74 -5.54
N ILE A 558 -1.42 29.64 -5.47
CA ILE A 558 -0.98 28.31 -5.90
C ILE A 558 -1.98 27.71 -6.89
N ASN A 559 -1.55 26.75 -7.70
CA ASN A 559 -2.44 25.95 -8.52
C ASN A 559 -3.37 25.12 -7.62
N ASN A 560 -4.61 24.95 -8.08
CA ASN A 560 -5.64 24.21 -7.35
C ASN A 560 -5.96 22.90 -8.09
N TYR A 561 -5.58 21.78 -7.49
CA TYR A 561 -5.87 20.43 -7.97
C TYR A 561 -6.87 19.68 -7.07
N CYS A 562 -7.39 20.34 -6.04
CA CYS A 562 -8.23 19.72 -5.04
C CYS A 562 -9.59 19.28 -5.59
N ASN A 563 -9.98 18.07 -5.22
CA ASN A 563 -11.30 17.51 -5.36
C ASN A 563 -11.92 17.35 -3.97
N TYR A 564 -13.18 17.77 -3.80
CA TYR A 564 -13.80 17.90 -2.49
C TYR A 564 -14.94 16.89 -2.30
N VAL A 565 -14.97 16.26 -1.13
CA VAL A 565 -16.09 15.46 -0.63
C VAL A 565 -16.59 16.08 0.66
N LEU A 566 -17.87 16.35 0.74
CA LEU A 566 -18.53 16.96 1.88
C LEU A 566 -19.42 15.91 2.54
N LEU A 567 -19.14 15.57 3.80
CA LEU A 567 -19.89 14.57 4.55
C LEU A 567 -20.73 15.23 5.64
N THR A 568 -22.01 14.87 5.70
CA THR A 568 -22.96 15.45 6.65
C THR A 568 -24.02 14.44 7.10
N ASN A 569 -24.59 14.71 8.27
CA ASN A 569 -25.82 14.07 8.76
C ASN A 569 -27.03 15.03 8.70
N ASN A 570 -26.83 16.27 8.25
CA ASN A 570 -27.81 17.34 8.25
C ASN A 570 -28.36 17.61 6.85
N ASN A 571 -29.60 18.10 6.77
CA ASN A 571 -30.26 18.36 5.50
C ASN A 571 -29.78 19.65 4.83
N ASN A 572 -29.58 20.72 5.59
CA ASN A 572 -29.30 22.06 5.03
C ASN A 572 -27.87 22.49 5.41
N VAL A 573 -26.90 22.09 4.62
CA VAL A 573 -25.47 22.33 4.91
C VAL A 573 -24.78 23.23 3.89
N ILE A 574 -25.31 23.30 2.67
CA ILE A 574 -24.81 24.16 1.59
C ILE A 574 -25.96 24.80 0.82
N LYS A 575 -25.69 25.91 0.16
CA LYS A 575 -26.62 26.54 -0.72
C LYS A 575 -26.43 26.06 -2.16
N VAL A 576 -27.44 25.34 -2.69
CA VAL A 576 -27.44 24.83 -4.07
C VAL A 576 -28.48 25.62 -4.86
N GLU A 577 -28.07 26.28 -5.93
CA GLU A 577 -28.95 27.08 -6.79
C GLU A 577 -29.43 26.23 -7.97
N GLU A 578 -30.53 26.66 -8.58
CA GLU A 578 -31.02 26.06 -9.81
C GLU A 578 -29.97 26.15 -10.92
N GLY A 579 -29.69 25.03 -11.64
CA GLY A 579 -28.63 24.98 -12.64
C GLY A 579 -27.21 24.88 -12.04
N ASP A 580 -27.06 24.63 -10.72
CA ASP A 580 -25.73 24.43 -10.13
C ASP A 580 -25.05 23.18 -10.68
N ARG A 581 -23.83 23.38 -11.24
CA ARG A 581 -22.99 22.36 -11.87
C ARG A 581 -21.78 21.96 -11.04
N ARG A 582 -21.79 22.29 -9.74
CA ARG A 582 -20.63 22.06 -8.85
C ARG A 582 -20.82 20.91 -7.89
N TYR A 583 -22.05 20.53 -7.60
CA TYR A 583 -22.33 19.56 -6.57
C TYR A 583 -23.10 18.35 -7.11
N LEU A 584 -22.53 17.15 -6.94
CA LEU A 584 -23.31 15.92 -6.91
C LEU A 584 -23.79 15.72 -5.46
N CYS A 585 -25.09 15.76 -5.24
CA CYS A 585 -25.68 15.61 -3.91
C CYS A 585 -26.24 14.19 -3.76
N LEU A 586 -25.70 13.44 -2.82
CA LEU A 586 -26.04 12.05 -2.54
C LEU A 586 -26.74 11.93 -1.19
N GLU A 587 -27.71 11.04 -1.11
CA GLU A 587 -28.26 10.57 0.15
C GLU A 587 -27.99 9.05 0.26
N ALA A 588 -27.05 8.69 1.13
CA ALA A 588 -26.66 7.30 1.28
C ALA A 588 -27.73 6.48 2.00
N SER A 589 -27.87 5.23 1.60
CA SER A 589 -28.88 4.30 2.14
C SER A 589 -28.55 3.86 3.56
N SER A 590 -29.56 3.80 4.42
CA SER A 590 -29.45 3.29 5.80
C SER A 590 -29.73 1.78 5.91
N ASN A 591 -29.90 1.06 4.78
CA ASN A 591 -30.33 -0.34 4.76
C ASN A 591 -29.36 -1.31 5.50
N LYS A 592 -28.11 -0.94 5.64
CA LYS A 592 -27.08 -1.72 6.37
C LYS A 592 -26.76 -1.15 7.75
N ARG A 593 -27.47 -0.12 8.20
CA ARG A 593 -27.26 0.46 9.53
C ARG A 593 -27.46 -0.57 10.62
N GLY A 594 -26.48 -0.72 11.53
CA GLY A 594 -26.51 -1.71 12.61
C GLY A 594 -26.02 -3.11 12.22
N ASP A 595 -25.73 -3.39 10.95
CA ASP A 595 -25.13 -4.66 10.53
C ASP A 595 -23.64 -4.69 10.89
N SER A 596 -23.34 -5.11 12.12
CA SER A 596 -21.97 -5.09 12.66
C SER A 596 -21.01 -6.01 11.89
N ILE A 597 -21.52 -7.13 11.35
CA ILE A 597 -20.71 -8.08 10.57
C ILE A 597 -20.30 -7.44 9.24
N TYR A 598 -21.26 -6.82 8.57
CA TYR A 598 -21.02 -6.11 7.32
C TYR A 598 -19.94 -5.02 7.50
N TYR A 599 -20.09 -4.15 8.50
CA TYR A 599 -19.14 -3.07 8.71
C TYR A 599 -17.78 -3.53 9.24
N LYS A 600 -17.71 -4.61 9.99
CA LYS A 600 -16.44 -5.23 10.40
C LYS A 600 -15.66 -5.75 9.18
N ASN A 601 -16.34 -6.39 8.24
CA ASN A 601 -15.72 -6.87 7.00
C ASN A 601 -15.31 -5.71 6.12
N LEU A 602 -16.19 -4.72 5.90
CA LEU A 602 -15.87 -3.52 5.14
C LEU A 602 -14.66 -2.78 5.73
N ALA A 603 -14.55 -2.68 7.06
CA ALA A 603 -13.42 -2.03 7.73
C ALA A 603 -12.09 -2.75 7.49
N LYS A 604 -12.10 -4.08 7.34
CA LYS A 604 -10.92 -4.86 6.91
C LYS A 604 -10.59 -4.57 5.45
N ASP A 605 -11.58 -4.62 4.58
CA ASP A 605 -11.41 -4.45 3.14
C ASP A 605 -10.86 -3.05 2.79
N VAL A 606 -11.32 -2.00 3.48
CA VAL A 606 -10.85 -0.62 3.23
C VAL A 606 -9.39 -0.40 3.65
N GLN A 607 -8.84 -1.25 4.53
CA GLN A 607 -7.44 -1.19 4.95
C GLN A 607 -6.53 -2.11 4.13
N ASP A 608 -7.12 -3.07 3.40
CA ASP A 608 -6.35 -4.02 2.62
C ASP A 608 -5.72 -3.34 1.38
N ILE A 609 -4.39 -3.39 1.32
CA ILE A 609 -3.60 -2.80 0.24
C ILE A 609 -3.91 -3.46 -1.11
N LYS A 610 -4.15 -4.79 -1.14
CA LYS A 610 -4.44 -5.52 -2.39
C LYS A 610 -5.81 -5.15 -2.94
N ILE A 611 -6.79 -4.94 -2.08
CA ILE A 611 -8.12 -4.44 -2.46
C ILE A 611 -7.99 -3.03 -3.03
N GLY A 612 -7.22 -2.16 -2.36
CA GLY A 612 -6.90 -0.82 -2.85
C GLY A 612 -6.23 -0.85 -4.22
N GLU A 613 -5.20 -1.69 -4.39
CA GLU A 613 -4.48 -1.87 -5.65
C GLU A 613 -5.41 -2.33 -6.78
N CYS A 614 -6.24 -3.33 -6.52
CA CYS A 614 -7.19 -3.85 -7.51
C CYS A 614 -8.22 -2.80 -7.93
N PHE A 615 -8.79 -2.06 -6.97
CA PHE A 615 -9.74 -0.99 -7.23
C PHE A 615 -9.08 0.18 -7.98
N PHE A 616 -7.87 0.57 -7.60
CA PHE A 616 -7.08 1.58 -8.32
C PHE A 616 -6.87 1.20 -9.79
N HIS A 617 -6.46 -0.05 -10.07
CA HIS A 617 -6.26 -0.52 -11.44
C HIS A 617 -7.57 -0.63 -12.23
N MET A 618 -8.69 -0.95 -11.59
CA MET A 618 -10.01 -0.88 -12.21
C MET A 618 -10.32 0.56 -12.65
N LEU A 619 -10.08 1.54 -11.79
CA LEU A 619 -10.28 2.97 -12.12
C LEU A 619 -9.33 3.45 -13.21
N MET A 620 -8.05 3.01 -13.20
CA MET A 620 -7.07 3.37 -14.24
C MET A 620 -7.40 2.82 -15.63
N LYS A 621 -8.14 1.71 -15.71
CA LYS A 621 -8.60 1.11 -16.98
C LYS A 621 -9.94 1.67 -17.47
N ARG A 622 -10.63 2.46 -16.65
CA ARG A 622 -11.94 2.98 -17.01
C ARG A 622 -11.84 3.98 -18.17
N ASP A 623 -12.69 3.80 -19.18
CA ASP A 623 -12.77 4.73 -20.30
C ASP A 623 -13.49 6.01 -19.87
N LEU A 624 -12.80 7.14 -20.00
CA LEU A 624 -13.31 8.48 -19.71
C LEU A 624 -13.56 9.31 -20.98
N SER A 625 -13.51 8.73 -22.18
CA SER A 625 -13.67 9.46 -23.44
C SER A 625 -15.03 10.15 -23.56
N GLY A 626 -16.08 9.54 -23.01
CA GLY A 626 -17.44 10.10 -22.94
C GLY A 626 -17.71 10.97 -21.72
N PHE A 627 -16.75 11.15 -20.80
CA PHE A 627 -16.94 11.88 -19.57
C PHE A 627 -16.32 13.29 -19.62
N ASN A 628 -17.17 14.32 -19.76
CA ASN A 628 -16.73 15.72 -19.74
C ASN A 628 -17.34 16.46 -18.54
N PRO A 629 -16.56 16.70 -17.48
CA PRO A 629 -17.05 17.39 -16.28
C PRO A 629 -17.50 18.83 -16.52
N ASN A 630 -17.10 19.45 -17.63
CA ASN A 630 -17.46 20.83 -17.98
C ASN A 630 -18.76 20.92 -18.81
N SER A 631 -19.35 19.79 -19.23
CA SER A 631 -20.59 19.79 -19.96
C SER A 631 -21.78 20.14 -19.06
N ASN A 632 -22.74 20.88 -19.59
CA ASN A 632 -24.02 21.08 -18.91
C ASN A 632 -24.74 19.71 -18.82
N ASN A 633 -25.33 19.40 -17.68
CA ASN A 633 -26.08 18.16 -17.43
C ASN A 633 -25.23 16.88 -17.23
N VAL A 634 -23.93 16.98 -16.95
CA VAL A 634 -23.14 15.81 -16.63
C VAL A 634 -23.44 15.23 -15.23
N ILE A 635 -23.88 16.11 -14.31
CA ILE A 635 -24.16 15.72 -12.92
C ILE A 635 -25.58 15.17 -12.81
N PRO A 636 -25.78 13.93 -12.34
CA PRO A 636 -27.10 13.37 -12.09
C PRO A 636 -27.97 14.25 -11.17
N MET A 637 -29.23 14.41 -11.54
CA MET A 637 -30.21 15.13 -10.73
C MET A 637 -30.84 14.17 -9.71
N THR A 638 -30.30 14.15 -8.49
CA THR A 638 -30.83 13.33 -7.39
C THR A 638 -32.00 14.01 -6.66
N GLU A 639 -32.79 13.24 -5.94
CA GLU A 639 -33.87 13.79 -5.11
C GLU A 639 -33.33 14.72 -4.03
N TYR A 640 -32.25 14.38 -3.39
CA TYR A 640 -31.59 15.24 -2.40
C TYR A 640 -31.10 16.55 -3.01
N LYS A 641 -30.62 16.54 -4.26
CA LYS A 641 -30.24 17.78 -4.96
C LYS A 641 -31.46 18.65 -5.23
N LYS A 642 -32.60 18.08 -5.66
CA LYS A 642 -33.86 18.79 -5.84
C LYS A 642 -34.34 19.43 -4.54
N GLU A 643 -34.27 18.69 -3.43
CA GLU A 643 -34.62 19.20 -2.10
C GLU A 643 -33.73 20.39 -1.70
N LEU A 644 -32.41 20.30 -1.87
CA LEU A 644 -31.51 21.42 -1.58
C LEU A 644 -31.75 22.65 -2.44
N ILE A 645 -32.05 22.47 -3.73
CA ILE A 645 -32.42 23.56 -4.62
C ILE A 645 -33.71 24.25 -4.11
N TYR A 646 -34.71 23.44 -3.74
CA TYR A 646 -35.96 23.98 -3.19
C TYR A 646 -35.72 24.73 -1.88
N ILE A 647 -34.94 24.14 -0.93
CA ILE A 647 -34.62 24.82 0.34
C ILE A 647 -33.87 26.13 0.10
N SER A 648 -32.98 26.18 -0.89
CA SER A 648 -32.13 27.32 -1.21
C SER A 648 -32.87 28.45 -1.96
N LYS A 649 -34.07 28.19 -2.51
CA LYS A 649 -34.84 29.23 -3.20
C LYS A 649 -35.20 30.36 -2.26
N PRO A 650 -35.15 31.64 -2.73
CA PRO A 650 -35.63 32.76 -1.96
C PRO A 650 -37.11 32.59 -1.58
N LYS A 651 -37.46 32.99 -0.37
CA LYS A 651 -38.85 32.86 0.12
C LYS A 651 -39.91 33.49 -0.83
N ILE A 652 -39.58 34.63 -1.43
CA ILE A 652 -40.44 35.29 -2.43
C ILE A 652 -40.65 34.38 -3.64
N LYS A 653 -39.57 33.69 -4.10
CA LYS A 653 -39.65 32.79 -5.26
C LYS A 653 -40.50 31.56 -4.95
N LYS A 654 -40.32 30.94 -3.77
CA LYS A 654 -41.13 29.81 -3.32
C LYS A 654 -42.61 30.16 -3.25
N TRP A 655 -42.90 31.26 -2.56
CA TRP A 655 -44.28 31.75 -2.45
C TRP A 655 -44.91 31.99 -3.82
N PHE A 656 -44.18 32.61 -4.75
CA PHE A 656 -44.74 32.95 -6.05
C PHE A 656 -45.01 31.71 -6.90
N GLU A 657 -44.12 30.72 -6.88
CA GLU A 657 -44.32 29.43 -7.55
C GLU A 657 -45.57 28.71 -7.01
N GLU A 658 -45.72 28.62 -5.70
CA GLU A 658 -46.94 28.06 -5.08
C GLU A 658 -48.21 28.86 -5.39
N TYR A 659 -48.07 30.17 -5.41
CA TYR A 659 -49.19 31.05 -5.81
C TYR A 659 -49.62 30.76 -7.26
N ILE A 660 -48.72 30.62 -8.20
CA ILE A 660 -48.99 30.23 -9.58
C ILE A 660 -49.58 28.82 -9.66
N ASP A 661 -49.05 27.87 -8.96
CA ASP A 661 -49.56 26.49 -8.94
C ASP A 661 -50.96 26.40 -8.33
N TYR A 662 -51.28 27.23 -7.33
CA TYR A 662 -52.63 27.38 -6.84
C TYR A 662 -53.58 27.96 -7.92
N GLN A 663 -53.13 28.98 -8.66
CA GLN A 663 -53.90 29.56 -9.75
C GLN A 663 -54.16 28.58 -10.91
N ARG A 664 -53.22 27.68 -11.17
CA ARG A 664 -53.34 26.60 -12.19
C ARG A 664 -54.49 25.64 -11.92
N LYS A 665 -54.89 25.45 -10.67
CA LYS A 665 -56.04 24.63 -10.30
C LYS A 665 -57.38 25.31 -10.63
N GLY A 666 -57.34 26.59 -11.01
CA GLY A 666 -58.50 27.36 -11.45
C GLY A 666 -58.76 27.22 -12.97
N THR A 667 -59.93 27.69 -13.42
CA THR A 667 -60.37 27.60 -14.82
C THR A 667 -59.86 28.76 -15.72
N LYS A 668 -59.16 29.74 -15.13
CA LYS A 668 -58.66 30.91 -15.88
C LYS A 668 -57.26 30.66 -16.40
N LEU A 669 -56.99 30.99 -17.65
CA LEU A 669 -55.71 30.90 -18.29
C LEU A 669 -54.90 32.21 -18.22
N GLU A 670 -55.57 33.36 -18.08
CA GLU A 670 -54.96 34.69 -18.00
C GLU A 670 -55.34 35.39 -16.71
N TYR A 671 -54.34 35.95 -16.06
CA TYR A 671 -54.52 36.74 -14.84
C TYR A 671 -53.94 38.14 -14.99
N THR A 672 -54.56 39.07 -14.33
CA THR A 672 -54.06 40.42 -14.16
C THR A 672 -54.19 40.79 -12.69
N ILE A 673 -53.07 41.19 -12.07
CA ILE A 673 -53.02 41.54 -10.65
C ILE A 673 -52.21 42.84 -10.47
N LYS A 674 -52.62 43.71 -9.59
CA LYS A 674 -51.83 44.90 -9.21
C LYS A 674 -50.59 44.44 -8.44
N ILE A 675 -49.45 45.04 -8.75
CA ILE A 675 -48.18 44.67 -8.11
C ILE A 675 -48.26 44.82 -6.57
N ARG A 676 -48.94 45.92 -6.10
CA ARG A 676 -49.13 46.10 -4.67
C ARG A 676 -50.08 45.09 -4.03
N GLU A 677 -51.07 44.61 -4.73
CA GLU A 677 -51.97 43.56 -4.27
C GLU A 677 -51.29 42.23 -4.21
N LEU A 678 -50.43 41.93 -5.18
CA LEU A 678 -49.58 40.72 -5.16
C LEU A 678 -48.59 40.74 -3.96
N TYR A 679 -47.99 41.90 -3.69
CA TYR A 679 -47.15 42.10 -2.53
C TYR A 679 -47.89 41.94 -1.20
N GLN A 680 -49.15 42.45 -1.11
CA GLN A 680 -49.96 42.27 0.08
C GLN A 680 -50.24 40.77 0.35
N LYS A 681 -50.60 40.00 -0.69
CA LYS A 681 -50.78 38.54 -0.57
C LYS A 681 -49.50 37.82 -0.09
N PHE A 682 -48.32 38.27 -0.56
CA PHE A 682 -47.05 37.77 -0.05
C PHE A 682 -46.84 38.09 1.44
N ARG A 683 -47.18 39.32 1.84
CA ARG A 683 -47.06 39.73 3.25
C ARG A 683 -47.96 38.94 4.21
N GLU A 684 -49.08 38.46 3.74
CA GLU A 684 -50.03 37.62 4.49
C GLU A 684 -49.65 36.14 4.50
N SER A 685 -48.65 35.75 3.74
CA SER A 685 -48.20 34.37 3.66
C SER A 685 -47.15 34.02 4.75
N GLU A 686 -47.00 32.75 5.05
CA GLU A 686 -45.93 32.20 5.92
C GLU A 686 -44.51 32.44 5.37
N TYR A 687 -44.40 32.74 4.08
CA TYR A 687 -43.13 33.04 3.40
C TYR A 687 -42.61 34.45 3.66
N TYR A 688 -43.40 35.33 4.26
CA TYR A 688 -43.00 36.73 4.47
C TYR A 688 -41.80 36.83 5.43
N ASN A 689 -40.79 37.54 5.00
CA ASN A 689 -39.50 37.68 5.70
C ASN A 689 -39.03 39.12 5.83
N ASN A 690 -39.95 40.05 6.01
CA ASN A 690 -39.71 41.51 6.04
C ASN A 690 -39.03 42.08 4.78
N SER A 691 -39.12 41.38 3.63
CA SER A 691 -38.63 41.89 2.36
C SER A 691 -39.44 43.13 1.95
N GLY A 692 -38.73 44.21 1.60
CA GLY A 692 -39.35 45.43 1.10
C GLY A 692 -40.03 45.24 -0.27
N PHE A 693 -40.94 46.17 -0.60
CA PHE A 693 -41.69 46.13 -1.87
C PHE A 693 -40.76 46.09 -3.10
N ASP A 694 -39.69 46.88 -3.12
CA ASP A 694 -38.77 46.96 -4.26
C ASP A 694 -38.03 45.63 -4.47
N THR A 695 -37.61 44.97 -3.37
CA THR A 695 -36.97 43.63 -3.42
C THR A 695 -37.94 42.58 -3.95
N PHE A 696 -39.20 42.62 -3.49
CA PHE A 696 -40.24 41.75 -3.97
C PHE A 696 -40.49 41.96 -5.47
N GLN A 697 -40.67 43.20 -5.90
CA GLN A 697 -40.91 43.56 -7.30
C GLN A 697 -39.77 43.08 -8.19
N LEU A 698 -38.52 43.33 -7.79
CA LEU A 698 -37.32 42.92 -8.55
C LEU A 698 -37.22 41.40 -8.72
N GLN A 699 -37.62 40.62 -7.72
CA GLN A 699 -37.60 39.15 -7.80
C GLN A 699 -38.76 38.61 -8.66
N ILE A 700 -39.92 39.21 -8.59
CA ILE A 700 -41.10 38.82 -9.39
C ILE A 700 -40.93 39.20 -10.87
N GLU A 701 -40.28 40.32 -11.18
CA GLU A 701 -40.01 40.74 -12.57
C GLU A 701 -39.04 39.81 -13.32
N ARG A 702 -38.39 38.89 -12.65
CA ARG A 702 -37.56 37.83 -13.30
C ARG A 702 -38.40 36.73 -13.97
N TYR A 703 -39.68 36.64 -13.64
CA TYR A 703 -40.61 35.79 -14.37
C TYR A 703 -41.15 36.55 -15.60
N ASN A 704 -41.55 35.85 -16.65
CA ASN A 704 -42.07 36.43 -17.91
C ASN A 704 -43.42 37.12 -17.73
N LEU A 705 -43.49 38.08 -16.81
CA LEU A 705 -44.72 38.84 -16.53
C LEU A 705 -44.73 40.14 -17.34
N LYS A 706 -45.78 40.35 -18.14
CA LYS A 706 -45.99 41.64 -18.84
C LYS A 706 -46.47 42.67 -17.85
N LYS A 707 -45.69 43.74 -17.67
CA LYS A 707 -46.04 44.87 -16.82
C LYS A 707 -46.78 45.91 -17.65
N LEU A 708 -48.00 46.19 -17.28
CA LEU A 708 -48.88 47.18 -17.92
C LEU A 708 -49.59 48.01 -16.83
N ASN A 709 -49.34 49.30 -16.82
CA ASN A 709 -50.08 50.30 -15.95
C ASN A 709 -50.08 49.88 -14.45
N GLY A 710 -48.94 49.41 -13.90
CA GLY A 710 -48.82 49.00 -12.50
C GLY A 710 -49.43 47.63 -12.16
N CYS A 711 -49.83 46.89 -13.18
CA CYS A 711 -50.30 45.50 -13.04
C CYS A 711 -49.35 44.52 -13.73
N TYR A 712 -49.28 43.29 -13.22
CA TYR A 712 -48.69 42.12 -13.93
C TYR A 712 -49.80 41.39 -14.67
N LYS A 713 -49.67 41.27 -16.01
CA LYS A 713 -50.50 40.42 -16.86
C LYS A 713 -49.71 39.20 -17.29
N TYR A 714 -50.23 38.00 -17.03
CA TYR A 714 -49.53 36.73 -17.32
C TYR A 714 -50.51 35.63 -17.71
N ARG A 715 -50.08 34.78 -18.62
CA ARG A 715 -50.73 33.48 -18.83
C ARG A 715 -50.02 32.47 -17.95
N ILE A 716 -50.79 31.58 -17.33
CA ILE A 716 -50.27 30.57 -16.40
C ILE A 716 -49.21 29.66 -17.07
N ASP A 717 -49.39 29.33 -18.34
CA ASP A 717 -48.50 28.46 -19.10
C ASP A 717 -47.17 29.13 -19.49
N ASP A 718 -47.09 30.47 -19.43
CA ASP A 718 -45.93 31.28 -19.86
C ASP A 718 -45.04 31.72 -18.68
N VAL A 719 -45.41 31.40 -17.45
CA VAL A 719 -44.73 31.92 -16.22
C VAL A 719 -43.46 31.18 -15.87
N TYR A 720 -43.17 30.06 -16.49
CA TYR A 720 -41.95 29.29 -16.20
C TYR A 720 -40.89 29.40 -17.28
#